data_9cbd38ee20ab17f267184c38fd98fab9
#
_entry.id   9cbd38ee20ab17f267184c38fd98fab9
#
_cell.length_a   1.000
_cell.length_b   1.000
_cell.length_c   1.000
_cell.angle_alpha   90.00
_cell.angle_beta   90.00
_cell.angle_gamma   90.00
#
_symmetry.space_group_name_H-M   'P 1'
#
loop_
_entity.id
_entity.type
_entity.pdbx_description
1 polymer ?
#
loop_
_entity_poly.entity_id
_entity_poly.type
_entity_poly.pdbx_seq_one_letter_code
_entity_poly.pdbx_strand_id
1 'polypeptide(L)'
;MILLLLGCYASAMADVPEVRWDKLSLLIDGKRVCPVMGEIHYSRVPSNEWADEVRKMKQGGVTIIATYVFWNHVEEHEGVFDWSGQRNLRRFIEVCKEEGMPVVLRVGPFCHGEARNGGIPDWVFEKGCRTRSEDPVFLSLVERLYRQIFTQMQGLQWKDGGPLMACQFDNEYRGHGSYLMALKRIAQKIGFDLPFYTRTGWPELASPIPYGEMLPLYGDYADGFWERSIEETAGNYYKAFNFKSFRSSTAIATEQLGEQSEKLNAGDELYPYFTCELGGGMMTAYHRRPYLYPEDAYSMALVKLGSGSNLLGYYMYHGGTNPEGSTWMNEMQRTVATNYNDLPVKTYDFQAPLGEFGQYYPHYFMLRKLHLFMQDWGEALAPMEAAFPSPQDIAKGDDSQLRWSYRSQGDSGFIFINNYERLQHLSAKKNVQLEVCGVKLPRLTIPAGAMCILPVNIDSIRYATAQLIAKRDGKIYMEQIAGIPTVIALQNGKVLRGLKAKGAETPVYGNIYLLSSQDAEHLFLAASPNEVNNVLAVTVKKIKDAGPLRTITIGVNKAAEEPSDEDFDNAAVYRIDIAGDFTQQEQQLLRIDYRGDVARLYADGNLIDDNFYNGRPFVYGLWRLPAGCSSLELRILPVQKDMPIYFPREANVEVGEEVLSVKVVGITEAY
;
A
#
# COMPACT_ATOMS: atom_id res chain seq x y z
N MET A 1 -30.66 6.68 -67.60
CA MET A 1 -30.75 7.48 -66.37
C MET A 1 -30.34 6.60 -65.21
N ILE A 2 -29.04 6.63 -64.93
CA ILE A 2 -28.43 5.79 -63.88
C ILE A 2 -28.32 6.66 -62.63
N LEU A 3 -29.06 6.32 -61.57
CA LEU A 3 -28.95 6.93 -60.23
C LEU A 3 -27.74 6.31 -59.54
N LEU A 4 -26.71 7.12 -59.32
CA LEU A 4 -25.62 6.84 -58.38
C LEU A 4 -26.09 7.10 -56.95
N LEU A 5 -26.28 6.04 -56.17
CA LEU A 5 -26.41 6.13 -54.71
C LEU A 5 -25.03 6.35 -54.11
N LEU A 6 -24.72 7.59 -53.70
CA LEU A 6 -23.60 7.91 -52.83
C LEU A 6 -23.97 7.49 -51.38
N GLY A 7 -23.50 6.31 -50.99
CA GLY A 7 -23.52 5.90 -49.58
C GLY A 7 -22.51 6.72 -48.78
N CYS A 8 -22.97 7.65 -47.96
CA CYS A 8 -22.15 8.25 -46.92
C CYS A 8 -21.82 7.19 -45.87
N TYR A 9 -20.62 6.65 -45.95
CA TYR A 9 -20.03 5.95 -44.78
C TYR A 9 -19.61 7.06 -43.80
N ALA A 10 -20.49 7.37 -42.85
CA ALA A 10 -20.08 7.99 -41.60
C ALA A 10 -19.27 6.93 -40.85
N SER A 11 -17.95 6.97 -40.95
CA SER A 11 -17.09 6.30 -40.00
C SER A 11 -17.36 6.93 -38.63
N ALA A 12 -18.07 6.22 -37.77
CA ALA A 12 -18.08 6.56 -36.36
C ALA A 12 -16.60 6.55 -35.90
N MET A 13 -16.03 7.76 -35.71
CA MET A 13 -14.78 7.88 -34.96
C MET A 13 -15.10 7.26 -33.60
N ALA A 14 -14.45 6.14 -33.28
CA ALA A 14 -14.49 5.62 -31.92
C ALA A 14 -14.00 6.76 -31.02
N ASP A 15 -14.81 7.13 -30.03
CA ASP A 15 -14.41 8.14 -29.06
C ASP A 15 -13.07 7.69 -28.45
N VAL A 16 -12.08 8.58 -28.46
CA VAL A 16 -10.77 8.31 -27.84
C VAL A 16 -11.03 8.14 -26.34
N PRO A 17 -10.62 7.02 -25.72
CA PRO A 17 -10.79 6.83 -24.29
C PRO A 17 -10.19 8.00 -23.51
N GLU A 18 -10.94 8.52 -22.55
CA GLU A 18 -10.55 9.73 -21.84
C GLU A 18 -10.50 9.51 -20.32
N VAL A 19 -9.40 9.99 -19.70
CA VAL A 19 -9.25 10.10 -18.25
C VAL A 19 -9.20 11.58 -17.90
N ARG A 20 -10.18 12.02 -17.10
CA ARG A 20 -10.27 13.37 -16.57
C ARG A 20 -10.50 13.35 -15.08
N TRP A 21 -10.42 14.52 -14.47
CA TRP A 21 -10.79 14.75 -13.08
C TRP A 21 -11.50 16.11 -12.94
N ASP A 22 -12.31 16.22 -11.93
CA ASP A 22 -12.85 17.48 -11.44
C ASP A 22 -12.57 17.60 -9.93
N LYS A 23 -13.10 18.62 -9.27
CA LYS A 23 -12.89 18.81 -7.82
C LYS A 23 -13.45 17.68 -6.94
N LEU A 24 -14.28 16.79 -7.48
CA LEU A 24 -14.95 15.73 -6.74
C LEU A 24 -14.27 14.37 -6.95
N SER A 25 -13.99 13.98 -8.19
CA SER A 25 -13.54 12.62 -8.48
C SER A 25 -12.80 12.47 -9.80
N LEU A 26 -12.28 11.27 -10.03
CA LEU A 26 -11.83 10.81 -11.32
C LEU A 26 -13.04 10.50 -12.21
N LEU A 27 -12.92 10.82 -13.50
CA LEU A 27 -13.89 10.46 -14.54
C LEU A 27 -13.14 9.62 -15.60
N ILE A 28 -13.65 8.42 -15.83
CA ILE A 28 -13.17 7.54 -16.90
C ILE A 28 -14.30 7.42 -17.92
N ASP A 29 -14.05 7.86 -19.15
CA ASP A 29 -15.04 7.91 -20.22
C ASP A 29 -16.35 8.61 -19.77
N GLY A 30 -16.19 9.71 -19.04
CA GLY A 30 -17.31 10.53 -18.55
C GLY A 30 -18.02 10.00 -17.31
N LYS A 31 -17.71 8.82 -16.80
CA LYS A 31 -18.30 8.24 -15.59
C LYS A 31 -17.45 8.53 -14.35
N ARG A 32 -18.10 8.96 -13.27
CA ARG A 32 -17.44 9.11 -11.96
C ARG A 32 -17.09 7.76 -11.37
N VAL A 33 -15.88 7.66 -10.83
CA VAL A 33 -15.38 6.45 -10.19
C VAL A 33 -14.71 6.78 -8.86
N CYS A 34 -14.76 5.82 -7.93
CA CYS A 34 -13.96 5.79 -6.70
C CYS A 34 -12.98 4.62 -6.78
N PRO A 35 -11.86 4.75 -7.48
CA PRO A 35 -10.96 3.64 -7.69
C PRO A 35 -10.13 3.33 -6.44
N VAL A 36 -9.58 2.12 -6.44
CA VAL A 36 -8.56 1.65 -5.50
C VAL A 36 -7.26 1.47 -6.28
N MET A 37 -6.22 2.20 -5.90
CA MET A 37 -4.90 2.09 -6.50
C MET A 37 -3.97 1.32 -5.58
N GLY A 38 -3.34 0.28 -6.08
CA GLY A 38 -2.38 -0.52 -5.33
C GLY A 38 -0.98 -0.41 -5.95
N GLU A 39 0.01 -0.13 -5.11
CA GLU A 39 1.40 -0.04 -5.58
C GLU A 39 2.11 -1.38 -5.45
N ILE A 40 2.76 -1.78 -6.54
CA ILE A 40 3.68 -2.89 -6.69
C ILE A 40 4.89 -2.41 -7.48
N HIS A 41 6.09 -2.62 -6.98
CA HIS A 41 7.30 -2.29 -7.74
C HIS A 41 7.65 -3.43 -8.69
N TYR A 42 7.35 -3.28 -9.97
CA TYR A 42 7.53 -4.36 -10.95
C TYR A 42 8.96 -4.94 -10.96
N SER A 43 9.97 -4.09 -10.77
CA SER A 43 11.38 -4.49 -10.75
C SER A 43 11.80 -5.22 -9.45
N ARG A 44 10.93 -5.27 -8.44
CA ARG A 44 11.11 -6.02 -7.19
C ARG A 44 10.35 -7.35 -7.18
N VAL A 45 9.67 -7.70 -8.27
CA VAL A 45 8.91 -8.96 -8.40
C VAL A 45 9.42 -9.71 -9.64
N PRO A 46 9.72 -11.00 -9.56
CA PRO A 46 10.15 -11.80 -10.72
C PRO A 46 9.13 -11.72 -11.86
N SER A 47 9.61 -11.55 -13.10
CA SER A 47 8.73 -11.30 -14.25
C SER A 47 7.76 -12.43 -14.56
N ASN A 48 8.08 -13.67 -14.21
CA ASN A 48 7.20 -14.82 -14.34
C ASN A 48 6.05 -14.85 -13.31
N GLU A 49 6.11 -14.05 -12.26
CA GLU A 49 5.10 -13.96 -11.22
C GLU A 49 4.11 -12.79 -11.46
N TRP A 50 4.44 -11.79 -12.31
CA TRP A 50 3.65 -10.56 -12.47
C TRP A 50 2.16 -10.80 -12.74
N ALA A 51 1.82 -11.74 -13.62
CA ALA A 51 0.43 -11.99 -13.97
C ALA A 51 -0.39 -12.50 -12.77
N ASP A 52 0.19 -13.39 -11.98
CA ASP A 52 -0.46 -13.95 -10.80
C ASP A 52 -0.61 -12.90 -9.71
N GLU A 53 0.43 -12.08 -9.48
CA GLU A 53 0.39 -11.04 -8.46
C GLU A 53 -0.59 -9.90 -8.83
N VAL A 54 -0.65 -9.50 -10.11
CA VAL A 54 -1.66 -8.55 -10.60
C VAL A 54 -3.07 -9.11 -10.44
N ARG A 55 -3.29 -10.42 -10.68
CA ARG A 55 -4.60 -11.06 -10.42
C ARG A 55 -4.97 -11.08 -8.95
N LYS A 56 -4.01 -11.37 -8.05
CA LYS A 56 -4.25 -11.30 -6.60
C LYS A 56 -4.63 -9.88 -6.17
N MET A 57 -3.93 -8.85 -6.68
CA MET A 57 -4.29 -7.45 -6.41
C MET A 57 -5.71 -7.13 -6.91
N LYS A 58 -6.06 -7.54 -8.13
CA LYS A 58 -7.42 -7.37 -8.69
C LYS A 58 -8.48 -8.09 -7.85
N GLN A 59 -8.22 -9.32 -7.40
CA GLN A 59 -9.10 -10.06 -6.50
C GLN A 59 -9.27 -9.37 -5.14
N GLY A 60 -8.24 -8.67 -4.67
CA GLY A 60 -8.28 -7.80 -3.50
C GLY A 60 -9.08 -6.52 -3.70
N GLY A 61 -9.62 -6.29 -4.89
CA GLY A 61 -10.44 -5.13 -5.24
C GLY A 61 -9.65 -3.92 -5.73
N VAL A 62 -8.35 -4.06 -5.99
CA VAL A 62 -7.55 -3.05 -6.67
C VAL A 62 -8.06 -2.88 -8.09
N THR A 63 -8.19 -1.63 -8.55
CA THR A 63 -8.69 -1.28 -9.88
C THR A 63 -7.66 -0.51 -10.72
N ILE A 64 -6.58 -0.06 -10.10
CA ILE A 64 -5.47 0.64 -10.75
C ILE A 64 -4.17 0.13 -10.14
N ILE A 65 -3.21 -0.26 -10.97
CA ILE A 65 -1.84 -0.61 -10.56
C ILE A 65 -0.98 0.65 -10.58
N ALA A 66 -0.24 0.93 -9.49
CA ALA A 66 0.82 1.93 -9.49
C ALA A 66 2.19 1.24 -9.41
N THR A 67 3.18 1.78 -10.12
CA THR A 67 4.55 1.27 -10.07
C THR A 67 5.59 2.34 -10.35
N TYR A 68 6.74 2.26 -9.68
CA TYR A 68 7.90 3.10 -9.96
C TYR A 68 8.79 2.53 -11.06
N VAL A 69 9.45 3.44 -11.79
CA VAL A 69 10.66 3.15 -12.55
C VAL A 69 11.84 3.70 -11.76
N PHE A 70 12.55 2.84 -11.06
CA PHE A 70 13.77 3.23 -10.36
C PHE A 70 14.90 3.39 -11.38
N TRP A 71 15.48 4.59 -11.46
CA TRP A 71 16.53 4.88 -12.43
C TRP A 71 17.75 3.98 -12.26
N ASN A 72 18.20 3.76 -11.00
CA ASN A 72 19.33 2.88 -10.71
C ASN A 72 19.06 1.38 -11.01
N HIS A 73 17.78 0.95 -11.07
CA HIS A 73 17.46 -0.43 -11.46
C HIS A 73 17.62 -0.63 -12.98
N VAL A 74 17.39 0.40 -13.79
CA VAL A 74 17.37 0.30 -15.24
C VAL A 74 18.62 0.91 -15.91
N GLU A 75 19.38 1.75 -15.22
CA GLU A 75 20.64 2.35 -15.68
C GLU A 75 21.64 2.42 -14.49
N GLU A 76 22.05 1.27 -13.95
CA GLU A 76 23.03 1.21 -12.87
C GLU A 76 24.38 1.82 -13.30
N HIS A 77 24.79 1.59 -14.55
CA HIS A 77 25.97 2.15 -15.15
C HIS A 77 25.60 3.13 -16.28
N GLU A 78 26.27 4.28 -16.31
CA GLU A 78 25.96 5.36 -17.25
C GLU A 78 25.89 4.88 -18.71
N GLY A 79 24.76 5.14 -19.37
CA GLY A 79 24.54 4.80 -20.77
C GLY A 79 24.16 3.35 -21.04
N VAL A 80 24.14 2.49 -20.01
CA VAL A 80 23.78 1.08 -20.13
C VAL A 80 22.39 0.85 -19.53
N PHE A 81 21.37 0.90 -20.40
CA PHE A 81 19.99 0.61 -20.00
C PHE A 81 19.68 -0.87 -20.12
N ASP A 82 19.16 -1.46 -19.04
CA ASP A 82 18.68 -2.84 -19.01
C ASP A 82 17.15 -2.88 -18.87
N TRP A 83 16.48 -3.35 -19.91
CA TRP A 83 15.05 -3.57 -19.97
C TRP A 83 14.71 -5.07 -20.07
N SER A 84 15.52 -5.93 -19.48
CA SER A 84 15.34 -7.39 -19.51
C SER A 84 14.83 -7.96 -18.17
N GLY A 85 14.32 -9.19 -18.21
CA GLY A 85 13.85 -9.90 -17.01
C GLY A 85 12.85 -9.06 -16.21
N GLN A 86 13.08 -8.95 -14.91
CA GLN A 86 12.22 -8.13 -14.03
C GLN A 86 12.37 -6.61 -14.22
N ARG A 87 13.33 -6.15 -15.04
CA ARG A 87 13.47 -4.74 -15.42
C ARG A 87 12.67 -4.37 -16.68
N ASN A 88 11.98 -5.32 -17.32
CA ASN A 88 11.23 -5.13 -18.56
C ASN A 88 9.90 -4.40 -18.31
N LEU A 89 9.98 -3.07 -18.24
CA LEU A 89 8.82 -2.20 -18.01
C LEU A 89 7.71 -2.43 -19.05
N ARG A 90 8.08 -2.51 -20.35
CA ARG A 90 7.09 -2.73 -21.40
C ARG A 90 6.27 -4.00 -21.16
N ARG A 91 6.96 -5.12 -20.87
CA ARG A 91 6.27 -6.40 -20.63
C ARG A 91 5.38 -6.34 -19.39
N PHE A 92 5.81 -5.66 -18.31
CA PHE A 92 4.95 -5.47 -17.15
C PHE A 92 3.65 -4.71 -17.49
N ILE A 93 3.75 -3.61 -18.27
CA ILE A 93 2.58 -2.84 -18.70
C ILE A 93 1.67 -3.70 -19.59
N GLU A 94 2.25 -4.52 -20.47
CA GLU A 94 1.49 -5.47 -21.31
C GLU A 94 0.77 -6.53 -20.47
N VAL A 95 1.41 -7.08 -19.43
CA VAL A 95 0.76 -8.00 -18.47
C VAL A 95 -0.42 -7.33 -17.79
N CYS A 96 -0.27 -6.08 -17.31
CA CYS A 96 -1.39 -5.35 -16.73
C CYS A 96 -2.54 -5.17 -17.74
N LYS A 97 -2.22 -4.89 -19.01
CA LYS A 97 -3.22 -4.79 -20.08
C LYS A 97 -3.94 -6.13 -20.31
N GLU A 98 -3.21 -7.24 -20.36
CA GLU A 98 -3.76 -8.60 -20.52
C GLU A 98 -4.71 -8.95 -19.36
N GLU A 99 -4.38 -8.53 -18.13
CA GLU A 99 -5.22 -8.71 -16.95
C GLU A 99 -6.35 -7.65 -16.83
N GLY A 100 -6.42 -6.70 -17.78
CA GLY A 100 -7.43 -5.63 -17.79
C GLY A 100 -7.26 -4.62 -16.66
N MET A 101 -6.01 -4.33 -16.27
CA MET A 101 -5.68 -3.39 -15.19
C MET A 101 -5.07 -2.10 -15.75
N PRO A 102 -5.69 -0.94 -15.51
CA PRO A 102 -5.06 0.37 -15.72
C PRO A 102 -3.78 0.53 -14.90
N VAL A 103 -2.83 1.31 -15.43
CA VAL A 103 -1.53 1.52 -14.81
C VAL A 103 -1.26 3.02 -14.64
N VAL A 104 -0.78 3.37 -13.48
CA VAL A 104 -0.18 4.67 -13.15
C VAL A 104 1.32 4.47 -13.04
N LEU A 105 2.10 5.22 -13.84
CA LEU A 105 3.54 5.09 -13.90
C LEU A 105 4.23 6.23 -13.15
N ARG A 106 5.07 5.90 -12.17
CA ARG A 106 5.84 6.86 -11.39
C ARG A 106 7.28 6.88 -11.93
N VAL A 107 7.61 7.90 -12.74
CA VAL A 107 8.83 7.92 -13.59
C VAL A 107 10.05 8.56 -12.92
N GLY A 108 9.94 8.97 -11.67
CA GLY A 108 11.01 9.67 -11.00
C GLY A 108 11.29 11.07 -11.60
N PRO A 109 12.54 11.53 -11.62
CA PRO A 109 13.83 10.83 -11.47
C PRO A 109 14.16 10.36 -10.04
N PHE A 110 13.62 11.01 -9.02
CA PHE A 110 13.72 10.59 -7.63
C PHE A 110 12.42 9.89 -7.23
N CYS A 111 12.53 8.69 -6.70
CA CYS A 111 11.39 7.85 -6.31
C CYS A 111 11.23 7.73 -4.79
N HIS A 112 12.28 7.95 -4.00
CA HIS A 112 12.45 7.43 -2.66
C HIS A 112 12.34 5.89 -2.69
N GLY A 113 11.17 5.33 -2.48
CA GLY A 113 10.89 3.90 -2.65
C GLY A 113 11.80 2.99 -1.85
N GLU A 114 12.38 3.52 -0.76
CA GLU A 114 13.37 2.88 0.09
C GLU A 114 14.51 2.23 -0.72
N ALA A 115 14.83 2.86 -1.85
CA ALA A 115 15.89 2.45 -2.75
C ALA A 115 17.16 3.28 -2.51
N ARG A 116 18.31 2.70 -2.88
CA ARG A 116 19.61 3.38 -2.86
C ARG A 116 19.51 4.74 -3.54
N ASN A 117 19.91 5.81 -2.85
CA ASN A 117 19.86 7.20 -3.30
C ASN A 117 18.47 7.65 -3.81
N GLY A 118 17.38 7.05 -3.29
CA GLY A 118 16.03 7.33 -3.77
C GLY A 118 15.79 6.91 -5.24
N GLY A 119 16.56 5.96 -5.74
CA GLY A 119 16.51 5.46 -7.10
C GLY A 119 17.42 6.17 -8.09
N ILE A 120 18.14 7.25 -7.70
CA ILE A 120 19.10 7.92 -8.58
C ILE A 120 20.43 7.14 -8.58
N PRO A 121 21.01 6.79 -9.76
CA PRO A 121 22.28 6.07 -9.84
C PRO A 121 23.44 6.85 -9.23
N ASP A 122 24.43 6.15 -8.65
CA ASP A 122 25.62 6.74 -8.01
C ASP A 122 26.38 7.67 -8.97
N TRP A 123 26.56 7.26 -10.24
CA TRP A 123 27.30 8.03 -11.25
C TRP A 123 26.69 9.40 -11.55
N VAL A 124 25.38 9.63 -11.29
CA VAL A 124 24.75 10.95 -11.47
C VAL A 124 25.34 11.97 -10.49
N PHE A 125 25.62 11.55 -9.25
CA PHE A 125 26.25 12.42 -8.23
C PHE A 125 27.72 12.76 -8.58
N GLU A 126 28.40 11.89 -9.30
CA GLU A 126 29.77 12.11 -9.78
C GLU A 126 29.85 13.21 -10.85
N LYS A 127 28.73 13.55 -11.51
CA LYS A 127 28.65 14.65 -12.50
C LYS A 127 28.78 16.03 -11.88
N GLY A 128 28.72 16.16 -10.56
CA GLY A 128 28.78 17.44 -9.88
C GLY A 128 27.59 18.37 -10.15
N CYS A 129 26.50 17.84 -10.72
CA CYS A 129 25.25 18.59 -10.92
C CYS A 129 24.39 18.56 -9.66
N ARG A 130 23.54 19.57 -9.51
CA ARG A 130 22.54 19.59 -8.44
C ARG A 130 21.34 18.75 -8.84
N THR A 131 21.18 17.59 -8.21
CA THR A 131 20.00 16.71 -8.42
C THR A 131 18.71 17.39 -7.94
N ARG A 132 17.57 16.93 -8.46
CA ARG A 132 16.23 17.42 -8.10
C ARG A 132 16.11 18.95 -8.21
N SER A 133 16.63 19.51 -9.28
CA SER A 133 16.62 20.95 -9.54
C SER A 133 16.61 21.25 -11.05
N GLU A 134 16.52 22.52 -11.41
CA GLU A 134 16.61 22.97 -12.81
C GLU A 134 18.08 23.07 -13.32
N ASP A 135 19.02 22.36 -12.69
CA ASP A 135 20.38 22.25 -13.18
C ASP A 135 20.39 21.68 -14.61
N PRO A 136 20.99 22.37 -15.61
CA PRO A 136 20.92 21.95 -17.01
C PRO A 136 21.53 20.57 -17.26
N VAL A 137 22.59 20.20 -16.51
CA VAL A 137 23.22 18.88 -16.62
C VAL A 137 22.25 17.81 -16.11
N PHE A 138 21.68 18.03 -14.93
CA PHE A 138 20.70 17.11 -14.37
C PHE A 138 19.48 16.93 -15.28
N LEU A 139 18.88 18.04 -15.76
CA LEU A 139 17.72 17.97 -16.67
C LEU A 139 18.05 17.26 -17.99
N SER A 140 19.27 17.39 -18.51
CA SER A 140 19.72 16.64 -19.70
C SER A 140 19.78 15.14 -19.44
N LEU A 141 20.24 14.72 -18.27
CA LEU A 141 20.25 13.31 -17.87
C LEU A 141 18.84 12.77 -17.70
N VAL A 142 17.94 13.56 -17.10
CA VAL A 142 16.52 13.20 -16.94
C VAL A 142 15.83 13.11 -18.30
N GLU A 143 16.10 14.02 -19.25
CA GLU A 143 15.55 13.92 -20.61
C GLU A 143 15.97 12.61 -21.28
N ARG A 144 17.21 12.16 -21.07
CA ARG A 144 17.69 10.85 -21.57
C ARG A 144 16.92 9.69 -20.92
N LEU A 145 16.75 9.70 -19.61
CA LEU A 145 15.96 8.70 -18.88
C LEU A 145 14.52 8.66 -19.42
N TYR A 146 13.85 9.80 -19.51
CA TYR A 146 12.45 9.87 -19.96
C TYR A 146 12.28 9.40 -21.43
N ARG A 147 13.26 9.63 -22.31
CA ARG A 147 13.25 9.06 -23.65
C ARG A 147 13.29 7.54 -23.63
N GLN A 148 14.10 6.96 -22.77
CA GLN A 148 14.20 5.50 -22.59
C GLN A 148 12.90 4.92 -22.02
N ILE A 149 12.32 5.55 -21.00
CA ILE A 149 11.02 5.14 -20.46
C ILE A 149 9.94 5.25 -21.55
N PHE A 150 9.93 6.33 -22.33
CA PHE A 150 8.94 6.52 -23.38
C PHE A 150 9.01 5.45 -24.47
N THR A 151 10.19 4.93 -24.80
CA THR A 151 10.30 3.79 -25.73
C THR A 151 9.59 2.54 -25.22
N GLN A 152 9.53 2.35 -23.89
CA GLN A 152 8.77 1.25 -23.28
C GLN A 152 7.25 1.52 -23.29
N MET A 153 6.84 2.80 -23.31
CA MET A 153 5.44 3.24 -23.23
C MET A 153 4.75 3.35 -24.61
N GLN A 154 5.48 3.35 -25.71
CA GLN A 154 4.94 3.60 -27.06
C GLN A 154 3.76 2.67 -27.40
N GLY A 155 2.61 3.27 -27.75
CA GLY A 155 1.37 2.55 -28.08
C GLY A 155 0.65 1.96 -26.87
N LEU A 156 1.09 2.27 -25.64
CA LEU A 156 0.51 1.76 -24.38
C LEU A 156 -0.14 2.86 -23.54
N GLN A 157 -0.14 4.11 -23.98
CA GLN A 157 -0.87 5.19 -23.31
C GLN A 157 -2.39 5.00 -23.48
N TRP A 158 -3.18 5.54 -22.54
CA TRP A 158 -4.65 5.38 -22.54
C TRP A 158 -5.30 5.83 -23.85
N LYS A 159 -4.87 6.96 -24.38
CA LYS A 159 -5.34 7.48 -25.68
C LYS A 159 -5.07 6.54 -26.85
N ASP A 160 -4.07 5.66 -26.74
CA ASP A 160 -3.70 4.68 -27.75
C ASP A 160 -4.40 3.32 -27.53
N GLY A 161 -5.34 3.23 -26.56
CA GLY A 161 -5.99 1.99 -26.12
C GLY A 161 -5.09 1.12 -25.26
N GLY A 162 -4.04 1.69 -24.66
CA GLY A 162 -3.17 1.04 -23.69
C GLY A 162 -3.67 1.23 -22.25
N PRO A 163 -3.03 0.61 -21.25
CA PRO A 163 -3.44 0.68 -19.86
C PRO A 163 -2.87 1.89 -19.10
N LEU A 164 -1.88 2.60 -19.66
CA LEU A 164 -1.24 3.74 -18.98
C LEU A 164 -2.19 4.94 -18.92
N MET A 165 -2.69 5.24 -17.73
CA MET A 165 -3.72 6.27 -17.55
C MET A 165 -3.23 7.56 -16.88
N ALA A 166 -2.10 7.55 -16.17
CA ALA A 166 -1.52 8.72 -15.51
C ALA A 166 -0.02 8.51 -15.24
N CYS A 167 0.68 9.61 -14.91
CA CYS A 167 2.10 9.59 -14.62
C CYS A 167 2.44 10.53 -13.45
N GLN A 168 3.34 10.10 -12.55
CA GLN A 168 3.91 10.94 -11.50
C GLN A 168 5.33 11.37 -11.84
N PHE A 169 5.65 12.65 -11.55
CA PHE A 169 7.00 13.17 -11.57
C PHE A 169 7.53 13.38 -10.16
N ASP A 170 8.78 12.96 -9.94
CA ASP A 170 9.49 13.08 -8.66
C ASP A 170 8.67 12.49 -7.49
N ASN A 171 9.18 12.61 -6.28
CA ASN A 171 8.47 12.16 -5.08
C ASN A 171 8.80 13.05 -3.90
N GLU A 172 7.79 13.43 -3.10
CA GLU A 172 7.95 14.24 -1.88
C GLU A 172 8.83 15.49 -2.10
N TYR A 173 8.72 16.09 -3.26
CA TYR A 173 9.51 17.26 -3.62
C TYR A 173 9.03 18.50 -2.87
N ARG A 174 9.97 19.27 -2.32
CA ARG A 174 9.72 20.46 -1.50
C ARG A 174 10.29 21.73 -2.08
N GLY A 175 10.97 21.64 -3.21
CA GLY A 175 11.57 22.78 -3.87
C GLY A 175 10.56 23.60 -4.68
N HIS A 176 11.07 24.34 -5.65
CA HIS A 176 10.25 25.21 -6.50
C HIS A 176 9.42 24.40 -7.51
N GLY A 177 8.15 24.73 -7.68
CA GLY A 177 7.25 24.13 -8.66
C GLY A 177 7.74 24.24 -10.10
N SER A 178 8.61 25.25 -10.40
CA SER A 178 9.26 25.39 -11.71
C SER A 178 10.05 24.17 -12.15
N TYR A 179 10.70 23.45 -11.22
CA TYR A 179 11.40 22.20 -11.51
C TYR A 179 10.41 21.11 -11.97
N LEU A 180 9.31 20.91 -11.27
CA LEU A 180 8.28 19.93 -11.66
C LEU A 180 7.66 20.28 -13.01
N MET A 181 7.46 21.59 -13.27
CA MET A 181 7.03 22.07 -14.59
C MET A 181 8.09 21.86 -15.66
N ALA A 182 9.39 21.90 -15.34
CA ALA A 182 10.45 21.53 -16.27
C ALA A 182 10.39 20.05 -16.64
N LEU A 183 10.21 19.15 -15.65
CA LEU A 183 10.00 17.71 -15.89
C LEU A 183 8.79 17.46 -16.81
N LYS A 184 7.66 18.12 -16.52
CA LYS A 184 6.46 18.02 -17.35
C LYS A 184 6.72 18.44 -18.81
N ARG A 185 7.36 19.60 -19.02
CA ARG A 185 7.70 20.07 -20.38
C ARG A 185 8.61 19.09 -21.13
N ILE A 186 9.60 18.51 -20.45
CA ILE A 186 10.48 17.49 -21.04
C ILE A 186 9.65 16.26 -21.44
N ALA A 187 8.83 15.74 -20.55
CA ALA A 187 8.01 14.57 -20.82
C ALA A 187 7.04 14.80 -21.99
N GLN A 188 6.33 15.93 -22.02
CA GLN A 188 5.40 16.28 -23.10
C GLN A 188 6.13 16.44 -24.45
N LYS A 189 7.30 17.08 -24.46
CA LYS A 189 8.15 17.19 -25.67
C LYS A 189 8.56 15.83 -26.22
N ILE A 190 8.75 14.84 -25.36
CA ILE A 190 9.11 13.46 -25.74
C ILE A 190 7.88 12.71 -26.30
N GLY A 191 6.67 13.01 -25.80
CA GLY A 191 5.43 12.36 -26.25
C GLY A 191 4.56 11.79 -25.15
N PHE A 192 4.83 12.07 -23.87
CA PHE A 192 3.93 11.73 -22.78
C PHE A 192 2.64 12.58 -22.92
N ASP A 193 1.52 11.91 -23.09
CA ASP A 193 0.22 12.53 -23.30
C ASP A 193 -0.85 11.83 -22.44
N LEU A 194 -0.83 12.15 -21.16
CA LEU A 194 -1.68 11.59 -20.11
C LEU A 194 -1.71 12.56 -18.91
N PRO A 195 -2.66 12.43 -17.97
CA PRO A 195 -2.70 13.21 -16.74
C PRO A 195 -1.44 13.05 -15.90
N PHE A 196 -0.99 14.15 -15.30
CA PHE A 196 0.17 14.17 -14.42
C PHE A 196 -0.22 14.47 -12.98
N TYR A 197 0.46 13.84 -12.04
CA TYR A 197 0.35 14.15 -10.63
C TYR A 197 1.72 14.20 -9.95
N THR A 198 1.74 14.76 -8.78
CA THR A 198 2.91 14.80 -7.89
C THR A 198 2.43 15.00 -6.47
N ARG A 199 3.39 15.12 -5.53
CA ARG A 199 3.06 15.36 -4.14
C ARG A 199 2.40 14.17 -3.45
N THR A 200 3.07 13.62 -2.51
CA THR A 200 2.62 12.46 -1.75
C THR A 200 1.95 12.81 -0.43
N GLY A 201 1.34 14.00 -0.37
CA GLY A 201 0.45 14.36 0.70
C GLY A 201 1.05 15.15 1.86
N TRP A 202 2.27 15.59 1.76
CA TRP A 202 2.93 16.52 2.66
C TRP A 202 3.79 17.51 1.87
N PRO A 203 4.63 18.26 2.43
CA PRO A 203 4.71 19.67 2.55
C PRO A 203 4.48 20.47 1.27
N GLU A 204 4.15 21.73 1.45
CA GLU A 204 4.05 22.66 0.35
C GLU A 204 5.36 22.82 -0.40
N LEU A 205 5.23 23.01 -1.71
CA LEU A 205 6.32 23.43 -2.56
C LEU A 205 6.80 24.84 -2.14
N ALA A 206 8.10 25.10 -2.26
CA ALA A 206 8.66 26.44 -2.03
C ALA A 206 8.08 27.51 -2.97
N SER A 207 7.59 27.11 -4.15
CA SER A 207 6.71 27.91 -5.00
C SER A 207 5.67 27.02 -5.67
N PRO A 208 4.43 27.54 -5.91
CA PRO A 208 3.32 26.73 -6.39
C PRO A 208 3.49 26.28 -7.85
N ILE A 209 2.78 25.22 -8.20
CA ILE A 209 2.47 24.83 -9.58
C ILE A 209 1.17 25.52 -10.00
N PRO A 210 1.04 26.05 -11.23
CA PRO A 210 -0.23 26.60 -11.70
C PRO A 210 -1.37 25.58 -11.61
N TYR A 211 -2.58 26.06 -11.29
CA TYR A 211 -3.76 25.20 -11.16
C TYR A 211 -4.01 24.40 -12.44
N GLY A 212 -4.34 23.12 -12.28
CA GLY A 212 -4.67 22.21 -13.38
C GLY A 212 -3.46 21.56 -14.05
N GLU A 213 -2.24 22.01 -13.79
CA GLU A 213 -1.04 21.46 -14.41
C GLU A 213 -0.65 20.07 -13.88
N MET A 214 -0.83 19.83 -12.60
CA MET A 214 -0.62 18.53 -11.93
C MET A 214 -1.62 18.35 -10.80
N LEU A 215 -2.07 17.11 -10.58
CA LEU A 215 -2.90 16.75 -9.43
C LEU A 215 -2.03 16.63 -8.17
N PRO A 216 -2.44 17.19 -7.02
CA PRO A 216 -1.86 16.85 -5.73
C PRO A 216 -2.49 15.53 -5.22
N LEU A 217 -1.67 14.54 -4.89
CA LEU A 217 -2.09 13.34 -4.20
C LEU A 217 -1.48 13.30 -2.79
N TYR A 218 -2.09 12.52 -1.90
CA TYR A 218 -1.80 12.56 -0.46
C TYR A 218 -1.45 11.18 0.08
N GLY A 219 -0.94 11.15 1.32
CA GLY A 219 -0.62 9.93 2.04
C GLY A 219 -0.90 10.06 3.53
N ASP A 220 -0.90 8.94 4.22
CA ASP A 220 -0.87 8.85 5.67
C ASP A 220 -0.38 7.46 6.10
N TYR A 221 0.24 7.35 7.27
CA TYR A 221 0.79 6.10 7.78
C TYR A 221 0.41 5.90 9.25
N ALA A 222 0.35 4.64 9.69
CA ALA A 222 0.05 4.27 11.07
C ALA A 222 1.28 4.34 11.99
N ASP A 223 2.47 4.25 11.42
CA ASP A 223 3.78 4.35 12.07
C ASP A 223 4.80 4.74 11.00
N GLY A 224 6.03 5.07 11.39
CA GLY A 224 7.10 5.43 10.47
C GLY A 224 8.44 4.84 10.90
N PHE A 225 9.02 3.96 10.06
CA PHE A 225 10.37 3.41 10.29
C PHE A 225 11.46 4.49 10.32
N TRP A 226 11.19 5.66 9.73
CA TRP A 226 12.08 6.83 9.68
C TRP A 226 12.15 7.61 11.00
N GLU A 227 11.25 7.34 11.96
CA GLU A 227 11.30 7.94 13.29
C GLU A 227 12.59 7.60 14.04
N ARG A 228 13.19 8.62 14.69
CA ARG A 228 14.41 8.43 15.46
C ARG A 228 14.16 7.98 16.88
N SER A 229 12.96 8.22 17.38
CA SER A 229 12.55 7.74 18.70
C SER A 229 12.44 6.22 18.73
N ILE A 230 12.93 5.62 19.79
CA ILE A 230 12.73 4.20 20.11
C ILE A 230 11.50 3.96 20.99
N GLU A 231 10.65 4.98 21.18
CA GLU A 231 9.38 4.83 21.88
C GLU A 231 8.34 4.13 21.01
N GLU A 232 7.48 3.30 21.63
CA GLU A 232 6.47 2.52 20.92
C GLU A 232 5.48 3.39 20.14
N THR A 233 5.11 4.53 20.69
CA THR A 233 4.13 5.45 20.10
C THR A 233 4.76 6.79 19.73
N ALA A 234 5.91 6.75 19.06
CA ALA A 234 6.57 7.95 18.58
C ALA A 234 5.69 8.74 17.58
N GLY A 235 5.94 10.03 17.46
CA GLY A 235 5.28 10.90 16.49
C GLY A 235 3.78 11.12 16.70
N ASN A 236 3.15 11.71 15.70
CA ASN A 236 1.73 12.09 15.70
C ASN A 236 0.85 11.17 14.84
N TYR A 237 1.27 9.91 14.61
CA TYR A 237 0.56 8.96 13.74
C TYR A 237 -0.87 8.64 14.22
N TYR A 238 -1.17 8.82 15.52
CA TYR A 238 -2.53 8.70 16.06
C TYR A 238 -3.55 9.60 15.31
N LYS A 239 -3.10 10.70 14.72
CA LYS A 239 -3.95 11.61 13.93
C LYS A 239 -4.48 10.98 12.64
N ALA A 240 -3.87 9.89 12.14
CA ALA A 240 -4.33 9.15 10.98
C ALA A 240 -5.67 8.41 11.22
N PHE A 241 -6.03 8.21 12.49
CA PHE A 241 -7.24 7.53 12.94
C PHE A 241 -8.42 8.48 13.24
N ASN A 242 -8.23 9.80 13.04
CA ASN A 242 -9.25 10.82 13.24
C ASN A 242 -9.84 11.28 11.89
N PHE A 243 -11.17 11.35 11.80
CA PHE A 243 -11.82 11.97 10.64
C PHE A 243 -11.54 13.47 10.63
N LYS A 244 -11.03 13.97 9.50
CA LYS A 244 -10.60 15.37 9.38
C LYS A 244 -10.68 15.88 7.95
N SER A 245 -10.86 17.18 7.78
CA SER A 245 -10.84 17.85 6.48
C SER A 245 -9.42 18.03 5.92
N PHE A 246 -8.42 18.05 6.80
CA PHE A 246 -7.01 18.14 6.42
C PHE A 246 -6.56 16.86 5.69
N ARG A 247 -6.01 17.01 4.48
CA ARG A 247 -5.76 15.89 3.55
C ARG A 247 -4.39 15.24 3.71
N SER A 248 -3.38 16.03 4.11
CA SER A 248 -2.01 15.54 4.28
C SER A 248 -1.82 14.74 5.57
N SER A 249 -0.74 13.96 5.65
CA SER A 249 -0.29 13.36 6.91
C SER A 249 0.17 14.44 7.88
N THR A 250 -0.51 14.58 9.01
CA THR A 250 -0.13 15.50 10.06
C THR A 250 1.13 15.04 10.80
N ALA A 251 1.40 13.75 10.89
CA ALA A 251 2.60 13.23 11.53
C ALA A 251 3.85 13.72 10.79
N ILE A 252 3.97 13.41 9.50
CA ILE A 252 5.12 13.76 8.67
C ILE A 252 5.22 15.26 8.45
N ALA A 253 4.10 15.94 8.21
CA ALA A 253 4.09 17.38 8.05
C ALA A 253 4.55 18.11 9.31
N THR A 254 4.17 17.65 10.50
CA THR A 254 4.57 18.27 11.77
C THR A 254 6.07 18.15 12.02
N GLU A 255 6.68 17.00 11.72
CA GLU A 255 8.13 16.83 11.84
C GLU A 255 8.92 17.80 10.97
N GLN A 256 8.39 18.10 9.81
CA GLN A 256 9.08 18.88 8.80
C GLN A 256 8.79 20.38 8.85
N LEU A 257 7.61 20.76 9.27
CA LEU A 257 7.05 22.10 9.18
C LEU A 257 6.64 22.70 10.55
N GLY A 258 6.67 21.88 11.61
CA GLY A 258 6.25 22.27 12.95
C GLY A 258 4.74 22.57 13.03
N GLU A 259 4.34 23.46 13.94
CA GLU A 259 2.93 23.78 14.22
C GLU A 259 2.16 24.42 13.06
N GLN A 260 2.85 24.82 11.99
CA GLN A 260 2.22 25.43 10.81
C GLN A 260 1.75 24.41 9.77
N SER A 261 1.98 23.12 9.99
CA SER A 261 1.70 22.04 9.01
C SER A 261 0.25 22.01 8.51
N GLU A 262 -0.71 22.33 9.37
CA GLU A 262 -2.15 22.25 9.02
C GLU A 262 -2.64 23.47 8.19
N LYS A 263 -1.83 24.50 8.02
CA LYS A 263 -2.19 25.71 7.26
C LYS A 263 -1.76 25.68 5.79
N LEU A 264 -1.07 24.64 5.36
CA LEU A 264 -0.30 24.65 4.13
C LEU A 264 -1.03 24.09 2.88
N ASN A 265 -2.30 23.72 3.02
CA ASN A 265 -3.09 23.13 1.92
C ASN A 265 -4.08 24.12 1.29
N ALA A 266 -3.82 25.41 1.34
CA ALA A 266 -4.66 26.41 0.68
C ALA A 266 -4.73 26.12 -0.84
N GLY A 267 -5.95 25.92 -1.37
CA GLY A 267 -6.21 25.59 -2.77
C GLY A 267 -6.33 24.09 -3.04
N ASP A 268 -6.06 23.22 -2.08
CA ASP A 268 -6.26 21.77 -2.26
C ASP A 268 -7.74 21.42 -2.44
N GLU A 269 -8.66 22.24 -1.94
CA GLU A 269 -10.12 22.10 -2.13
C GLU A 269 -10.59 22.26 -3.58
N LEU A 270 -9.74 22.80 -4.44
CA LEU A 270 -10.00 22.91 -5.88
C LEU A 270 -9.76 21.60 -6.63
N TYR A 271 -9.08 20.64 -5.99
CA TYR A 271 -8.76 19.33 -6.52
C TYR A 271 -9.56 18.23 -5.84
N PRO A 272 -9.77 17.08 -6.48
CA PRO A 272 -10.33 15.92 -5.80
C PRO A 272 -9.38 15.45 -4.68
N TYR A 273 -9.94 14.84 -3.65
CA TYR A 273 -9.16 14.23 -2.59
C TYR A 273 -8.79 12.80 -2.98
N PHE A 274 -7.52 12.58 -3.32
CA PHE A 274 -6.96 11.27 -3.70
C PHE A 274 -5.74 10.96 -2.84
N THR A 275 -5.54 9.70 -2.50
CA THR A 275 -4.28 9.22 -1.90
C THR A 275 -3.45 8.45 -2.91
N CYS A 276 -2.12 8.43 -2.73
CA CYS A 276 -1.20 7.56 -3.45
C CYS A 276 -0.25 6.83 -2.50
N GLU A 277 -0.18 7.27 -1.24
CA GLU A 277 0.66 6.68 -0.21
C GLU A 277 -0.10 6.54 1.11
N LEU A 278 -1.28 5.90 1.05
CA LEU A 278 -1.92 5.39 2.25
C LEU A 278 -1.21 4.09 2.66
N GLY A 279 -0.65 4.05 3.87
CA GLY A 279 0.12 2.91 4.33
C GLY A 279 -0.69 1.60 4.29
N GLY A 280 -0.39 0.77 3.29
CA GLY A 280 -0.91 -0.61 3.25
C GLY A 280 -0.18 -1.51 4.24
N GLY A 281 1.00 -1.10 4.67
CA GLY A 281 1.86 -1.71 5.65
C GLY A 281 2.92 -0.71 6.11
N MET A 282 4.06 -1.20 6.59
CA MET A 282 5.22 -0.40 6.97
C MET A 282 6.49 -1.24 6.90
N MET A 283 7.56 -0.66 6.38
CA MET A 283 8.87 -1.28 6.36
C MET A 283 9.49 -1.36 7.77
N THR A 284 10.51 -2.17 7.93
CA THR A 284 11.36 -2.23 9.13
C THR A 284 12.72 -1.64 8.81
N ALA A 285 13.12 -0.56 9.52
CA ALA A 285 14.51 -0.11 9.53
C ALA A 285 15.27 -0.80 10.66
N TYR A 286 16.62 -0.83 10.57
CA TYR A 286 17.42 -1.48 11.58
C TYR A 286 17.16 -0.93 13.00
N HIS A 287 17.06 0.40 13.14
CA HIS A 287 16.86 1.07 14.42
C HIS A 287 15.40 1.12 14.89
N ARG A 288 14.42 0.92 13.97
CA ARG A 288 12.99 0.96 14.29
C ARG A 288 12.22 -0.07 13.45
N ARG A 289 11.53 -0.99 14.11
CA ARG A 289 10.92 -2.18 13.53
C ARG A 289 9.43 -2.27 13.85
N PRO A 290 8.57 -1.44 13.24
CA PRO A 290 7.13 -1.46 13.52
C PRO A 290 6.50 -2.82 13.21
N TYR A 291 5.57 -3.22 14.06
CA TYR A 291 4.64 -4.33 13.79
C TYR A 291 3.27 -3.71 13.49
N LEU A 292 2.77 -3.86 12.28
CA LEU A 292 1.47 -3.33 11.86
C LEU A 292 0.37 -4.36 12.11
N TYR A 293 -0.71 -3.93 12.78
CA TYR A 293 -1.90 -4.75 12.93
C TYR A 293 -2.79 -4.61 11.69
N PRO A 294 -3.56 -5.64 11.34
CA PRO A 294 -4.51 -5.57 10.23
C PRO A 294 -5.49 -4.40 10.34
N GLU A 295 -5.90 -4.08 11.56
CA GLU A 295 -6.81 -3.00 11.89
C GLU A 295 -6.21 -1.61 11.60
N ASP A 296 -4.88 -1.46 11.65
CA ASP A 296 -4.22 -0.19 11.35
C ASP A 296 -4.50 0.26 9.90
N ALA A 297 -4.27 -0.62 8.93
CA ALA A 297 -4.51 -0.33 7.51
C ALA A 297 -6.00 -0.12 7.21
N TYR A 298 -6.86 -0.99 7.77
CA TYR A 298 -8.31 -0.90 7.57
C TYR A 298 -8.89 0.40 8.14
N SER A 299 -8.51 0.75 9.38
CA SER A 299 -8.96 1.97 10.05
C SER A 299 -8.55 3.23 9.27
N MET A 300 -7.27 3.33 8.85
CA MET A 300 -6.82 4.47 8.05
C MET A 300 -7.59 4.59 6.73
N ALA A 301 -7.81 3.49 6.02
CA ALA A 301 -8.57 3.48 4.78
C ALA A 301 -10.01 3.93 4.98
N LEU A 302 -10.68 3.42 6.00
CA LEU A 302 -12.03 3.82 6.41
C LEU A 302 -12.10 5.32 6.74
N VAL A 303 -11.13 5.82 7.52
CA VAL A 303 -11.04 7.22 7.93
C VAL A 303 -10.81 8.12 6.73
N LYS A 304 -9.91 7.77 5.81
CA LYS A 304 -9.70 8.56 4.57
C LYS A 304 -10.96 8.61 3.71
N LEU A 305 -11.62 7.47 3.53
CA LEU A 305 -12.88 7.41 2.77
C LEU A 305 -13.96 8.27 3.42
N GLY A 306 -14.15 8.17 4.74
CA GLY A 306 -15.09 8.97 5.51
C GLY A 306 -14.70 10.46 5.60
N SER A 307 -13.45 10.81 5.37
CA SER A 307 -12.93 12.18 5.29
C SER A 307 -13.05 12.81 3.90
N GLY A 308 -13.64 12.09 2.92
CA GLY A 308 -13.91 12.63 1.59
C GLY A 308 -12.96 12.15 0.48
N SER A 309 -12.06 11.23 0.76
CA SER A 309 -11.21 10.64 -0.28
C SER A 309 -12.04 9.82 -1.26
N ASN A 310 -11.83 10.05 -2.55
CA ASN A 310 -12.50 9.36 -3.66
C ASN A 310 -11.54 8.48 -4.49
N LEU A 311 -10.32 8.30 -4.01
CA LEU A 311 -9.36 7.31 -4.48
C LEU A 311 -8.51 6.90 -3.28
N LEU A 312 -8.53 5.61 -2.94
CA LEU A 312 -7.62 5.02 -1.97
C LEU A 312 -6.42 4.43 -2.70
N GLY A 313 -5.27 5.09 -2.60
CA GLY A 313 -4.00 4.63 -3.16
C GLY A 313 -3.08 4.16 -2.05
N TYR A 314 -2.72 2.88 -2.08
CA TYR A 314 -1.90 2.24 -1.05
C TYR A 314 -0.43 2.18 -1.43
N TYR A 315 0.42 2.53 -0.49
CA TYR A 315 1.86 2.30 -0.53
C TYR A 315 2.28 1.46 0.70
N MET A 316 2.74 0.22 0.61
CA MET A 316 2.63 -0.66 -0.57
C MET A 316 1.34 -1.47 -0.49
N TYR A 317 0.85 -1.97 -1.63
CA TYR A 317 -0.17 -3.02 -1.65
C TYR A 317 0.46 -4.41 -1.81
N HIS A 318 1.62 -4.46 -2.46
CA HIS A 318 2.42 -5.66 -2.68
C HIS A 318 3.89 -5.37 -2.33
N GLY A 319 4.48 -6.23 -1.53
CA GLY A 319 5.91 -6.21 -1.23
C GLY A 319 6.78 -6.62 -2.42
N GLY A 320 8.02 -6.98 -2.15
CA GLY A 320 8.95 -7.47 -3.17
C GLY A 320 10.34 -7.74 -2.62
N THR A 321 11.25 -8.09 -3.53
CA THR A 321 12.67 -8.32 -3.24
C THR A 321 13.51 -7.32 -4.01
N ASN A 322 14.44 -6.64 -3.35
CA ASN A 322 15.37 -5.73 -4.02
C ASN A 322 16.16 -6.48 -5.10
N PRO A 323 16.26 -5.94 -6.33
CA PRO A 323 16.98 -6.61 -7.41
C PRO A 323 18.49 -6.65 -7.13
N GLU A 324 19.16 -7.62 -7.72
CA GLU A 324 20.62 -7.67 -7.69
C GLU A 324 21.23 -6.61 -8.61
N GLY A 325 22.35 -6.04 -8.15
CA GLY A 325 23.18 -5.10 -8.87
C GLY A 325 24.65 -5.29 -8.49
N SER A 326 25.51 -4.44 -9.02
CA SER A 326 26.93 -4.38 -8.61
C SER A 326 27.11 -3.85 -7.18
N THR A 327 26.06 -3.16 -6.68
CA THR A 327 25.95 -2.67 -5.29
C THR A 327 24.58 -3.03 -4.74
N TRP A 328 24.41 -2.95 -3.40
CA TRP A 328 23.11 -3.12 -2.77
C TRP A 328 22.15 -2.00 -3.18
N MET A 329 20.91 -2.37 -3.52
CA MET A 329 19.89 -1.46 -4.07
C MET A 329 18.95 -0.87 -3.02
N ASN A 330 19.05 -1.28 -1.76
CA ASN A 330 18.29 -0.77 -0.63
C ASN A 330 18.76 0.62 -0.17
N GLU A 331 17.92 1.30 0.61
CA GLU A 331 18.31 2.51 1.34
C GLU A 331 19.26 2.18 2.48
N MET A 332 20.36 2.95 2.57
CA MET A 332 21.42 2.78 3.58
C MET A 332 21.94 4.13 4.04
N GLN A 333 22.33 4.25 5.31
CA GLN A 333 22.94 5.47 5.87
C GLN A 333 24.28 5.86 5.20
N ARG A 334 24.94 4.93 4.54
CA ARG A 334 26.28 5.11 3.94
C ARG A 334 26.25 5.48 2.47
N THR A 335 25.10 5.84 1.91
CA THR A 335 24.98 6.26 0.51
C THR A 335 25.12 7.76 0.31
N VAL A 336 25.35 8.20 -0.94
CA VAL A 336 25.67 9.60 -1.26
C VAL A 336 24.49 10.54 -1.03
N ALA A 337 23.28 10.08 -1.24
CA ALA A 337 22.08 10.92 -1.15
C ALA A 337 21.11 10.44 -0.07
N THR A 338 20.87 11.30 0.80
CA THR A 338 19.63 11.88 1.32
C THR A 338 18.70 11.04 2.17
N ASN A 339 18.67 9.74 2.20
CA ASN A 339 17.84 9.03 3.17
C ASN A 339 18.73 8.09 3.95
N TYR A 340 18.45 7.99 5.15
CA TYR A 340 19.40 7.82 6.20
C TYR A 340 18.99 6.69 7.11
N ASN A 341 18.18 5.76 6.57
CA ASN A 341 17.81 4.57 7.28
C ASN A 341 18.60 3.41 6.71
N ASP A 342 18.88 2.44 7.54
CA ASP A 342 19.38 1.14 7.08
C ASP A 342 18.19 0.20 7.01
N LEU A 343 17.87 -0.27 5.80
CA LEU A 343 16.78 -1.19 5.51
C LEU A 343 17.35 -2.55 5.09
N PRO A 344 16.58 -3.64 5.16
CA PRO A 344 17.03 -4.95 4.72
C PRO A 344 17.57 -4.91 3.29
N VAL A 345 18.60 -5.71 3.04
CA VAL A 345 19.29 -5.74 1.74
C VAL A 345 18.42 -6.36 0.66
N LYS A 346 17.72 -7.43 0.99
CA LYS A 346 16.90 -8.20 0.07
C LYS A 346 15.41 -7.95 0.24
N THR A 347 14.87 -8.22 1.42
CA THR A 347 13.41 -8.12 1.60
C THR A 347 12.90 -6.70 1.48
N TYR A 348 11.84 -6.56 0.73
CA TYR A 348 10.96 -5.40 0.69
C TYR A 348 9.51 -5.82 0.94
N ASP A 349 9.30 -6.66 1.95
CA ASP A 349 7.97 -7.18 2.30
C ASP A 349 6.96 -6.08 2.63
N PHE A 350 7.42 -5.03 3.27
CA PHE A 350 6.64 -3.85 3.66
C PHE A 350 5.46 -4.17 4.59
N GLN A 351 5.29 -5.40 5.04
CA GLN A 351 4.07 -5.87 5.72
C GLN A 351 2.80 -5.48 4.91
N ALA A 352 2.92 -5.50 3.59
CA ALA A 352 1.86 -5.09 2.67
C ALA A 352 0.72 -6.12 2.63
N PRO A 353 -0.49 -5.79 2.16
CA PRO A 353 -1.59 -6.74 2.01
C PRO A 353 -1.19 -8.04 1.29
N LEU A 354 -0.34 -7.93 0.27
CA LEU A 354 0.41 -9.03 -0.32
C LEU A 354 1.89 -8.81 0.00
N GLY A 355 2.51 -9.73 0.71
CA GLY A 355 3.91 -9.59 1.12
C GLY A 355 4.90 -9.85 -0.01
N GLU A 356 6.17 -10.03 0.31
CA GLU A 356 7.28 -10.16 -0.62
C GLU A 356 7.08 -11.25 -1.68
N PHE A 357 6.50 -12.37 -1.29
CA PHE A 357 6.23 -13.55 -2.12
C PHE A 357 4.77 -13.65 -2.54
N GLY A 358 4.00 -12.56 -2.46
CA GLY A 358 2.56 -12.57 -2.72
C GLY A 358 1.75 -13.36 -1.70
N GLN A 359 2.31 -13.64 -0.52
CA GLN A 359 1.57 -14.21 0.60
C GLN A 359 0.59 -13.19 1.18
N TYR A 360 -0.54 -13.71 1.67
CA TYR A 360 -1.62 -12.88 2.15
C TYR A 360 -1.42 -12.48 3.62
N TYR A 361 -1.41 -11.19 3.89
CA TYR A 361 -1.59 -10.65 5.23
C TYR A 361 -3.09 -10.52 5.56
N PRO A 362 -3.51 -10.64 6.83
CA PRO A 362 -4.94 -10.59 7.18
C PRO A 362 -5.67 -9.32 6.71
N HIS A 363 -5.00 -8.17 6.68
CA HIS A 363 -5.60 -6.92 6.21
C HIS A 363 -5.91 -6.89 4.70
N TYR A 364 -5.35 -7.79 3.89
CA TYR A 364 -5.80 -7.98 2.51
C TYR A 364 -7.30 -8.26 2.45
N PHE A 365 -7.78 -9.20 3.28
CA PHE A 365 -9.18 -9.60 3.33
C PHE A 365 -10.07 -8.52 3.96
N MET A 366 -9.57 -7.85 5.01
CA MET A 366 -10.29 -6.74 5.64
C MET A 366 -10.48 -5.56 4.67
N LEU A 367 -9.41 -5.11 4.02
CA LEU A 367 -9.45 -3.99 3.06
C LEU A 367 -10.36 -4.29 1.88
N ARG A 368 -10.41 -5.54 1.45
CA ARG A 368 -11.25 -5.98 0.35
C ARG A 368 -12.73 -5.64 0.56
N LYS A 369 -13.22 -5.65 1.80
CA LYS A 369 -14.60 -5.22 2.13
C LYS A 369 -14.87 -3.76 1.73
N LEU A 370 -13.91 -2.86 2.01
CA LEU A 370 -14.00 -1.46 1.59
C LEU A 370 -13.89 -1.31 0.07
N HIS A 371 -13.03 -2.09 -0.56
CA HIS A 371 -12.81 -2.02 -2.00
C HIS A 371 -14.05 -2.48 -2.77
N LEU A 372 -14.73 -3.55 -2.34
CA LEU A 372 -16.00 -3.98 -2.93
C LEU A 372 -17.10 -2.93 -2.76
N PHE A 373 -17.20 -2.33 -1.56
CA PHE A 373 -18.10 -1.21 -1.30
C PHE A 373 -17.83 -0.03 -2.26
N MET A 374 -16.57 0.36 -2.44
CA MET A 374 -16.20 1.46 -3.34
C MET A 374 -16.52 1.14 -4.81
N GLN A 375 -16.35 -0.11 -5.25
CA GLN A 375 -16.71 -0.52 -6.60
C GLN A 375 -18.21 -0.39 -6.88
N ASP A 376 -19.06 -0.71 -5.90
CA ASP A 376 -20.49 -0.83 -6.10
C ASP A 376 -21.28 0.43 -5.75
N TRP A 377 -20.81 1.24 -4.81
CA TRP A 377 -21.44 2.51 -4.42
C TRP A 377 -20.56 3.74 -4.65
N GLY A 378 -19.38 3.56 -5.29
CA GLY A 378 -18.44 4.66 -5.53
C GLY A 378 -19.03 5.80 -6.37
N GLU A 379 -19.84 5.49 -7.38
CA GLU A 379 -20.52 6.50 -8.20
C GLU A 379 -21.47 7.37 -7.36
N ALA A 380 -22.21 6.75 -6.42
CA ALA A 380 -23.07 7.46 -5.48
C ALA A 380 -22.27 8.21 -4.41
N LEU A 381 -21.19 7.62 -3.92
CA LEU A 381 -20.34 8.18 -2.87
C LEU A 381 -19.54 9.40 -3.36
N ALA A 382 -19.00 9.37 -4.58
CA ALA A 382 -18.07 10.37 -5.08
C ALA A 382 -18.58 11.83 -4.98
N PRO A 383 -19.85 12.16 -5.29
CA PRO A 383 -20.36 13.52 -5.14
C PRO A 383 -20.77 13.90 -3.70
N MET A 384 -20.77 12.95 -2.75
CA MET A 384 -21.18 13.21 -1.38
C MET A 384 -20.11 13.98 -0.62
N GLU A 385 -20.49 15.12 -0.03
CA GLU A 385 -19.61 15.91 0.83
C GLU A 385 -19.44 15.28 2.20
N ALA A 386 -18.23 15.41 2.76
CA ALA A 386 -17.93 14.92 4.10
C ALA A 386 -18.30 15.95 5.17
N ALA A 387 -18.90 15.48 6.26
CA ALA A 387 -19.20 16.27 7.45
C ALA A 387 -18.62 15.58 8.70
N PHE A 388 -18.15 16.38 9.64
CA PHE A 388 -17.38 15.94 10.81
C PHE A 388 -18.06 16.33 12.12
N PRO A 389 -19.05 15.54 12.59
CA PRO A 389 -19.72 15.81 13.87
C PRO A 389 -18.84 15.55 15.09
N SER A 390 -17.88 14.63 14.99
CA SER A 390 -16.85 14.44 16.01
C SER A 390 -15.75 15.50 15.88
N PRO A 391 -15.01 15.83 16.97
CA PRO A 391 -13.83 16.66 16.87
C PRO A 391 -12.82 16.09 15.90
N GLN A 392 -12.19 16.93 15.08
CA GLN A 392 -11.22 16.48 14.07
C GLN A 392 -9.81 16.27 14.65
N ASP A 393 -9.52 16.82 15.82
CA ASP A 393 -8.24 16.70 16.53
C ASP A 393 -8.48 16.06 17.91
N ILE A 394 -8.84 14.77 17.90
CA ILE A 394 -8.98 13.97 19.13
C ILE A 394 -7.57 13.59 19.57
N ALA A 395 -7.26 13.87 20.83
CA ALA A 395 -5.95 13.60 21.40
C ALA A 395 -5.65 12.08 21.44
N LYS A 396 -4.37 11.75 21.45
CA LYS A 396 -3.89 10.35 21.54
C LYS A 396 -4.47 9.66 22.77
N GLY A 397 -5.10 8.51 22.57
CA GLY A 397 -5.70 7.72 23.63
C GLY A 397 -6.95 8.33 24.27
N ASP A 398 -7.49 9.44 23.74
CA ASP A 398 -8.74 10.00 24.24
C ASP A 398 -9.91 9.06 23.95
N ASP A 399 -10.39 8.44 25.01
CA ASP A 399 -11.49 7.48 25.02
C ASP A 399 -12.87 8.13 25.30
N SER A 400 -12.93 9.45 25.47
CA SER A 400 -14.19 10.15 25.78
C SER A 400 -15.08 10.36 24.54
N GLN A 401 -14.50 10.38 23.35
CA GLN A 401 -15.16 10.70 22.10
C GLN A 401 -15.32 9.47 21.20
N LEU A 402 -16.43 9.43 20.45
CA LEU A 402 -16.57 8.53 19.31
C LEU A 402 -16.01 9.26 18.05
N ARG A 403 -15.10 8.60 17.35
CA ARG A 403 -14.62 9.07 16.05
C ARG A 403 -15.61 8.66 14.98
N TRP A 404 -16.28 9.63 14.34
CA TRP A 404 -17.20 9.37 13.26
C TRP A 404 -17.36 10.58 12.35
N SER A 405 -17.72 10.30 11.11
CA SER A 405 -18.09 11.27 10.09
C SER A 405 -19.26 10.71 9.28
N TYR A 406 -19.80 11.53 8.39
CA TYR A 406 -20.70 11.04 7.36
C TYR A 406 -20.43 11.76 6.04
N ARG A 407 -20.79 11.10 4.95
CA ARG A 407 -20.81 11.69 3.62
C ARG A 407 -22.25 11.67 3.12
N SER A 408 -22.72 12.78 2.54
CA SER A 408 -24.11 12.88 2.09
C SER A 408 -24.30 13.77 0.89
N GLN A 409 -25.36 13.47 0.13
CA GLN A 409 -25.88 14.32 -0.93
C GLN A 409 -27.41 14.21 -0.93
N GLY A 410 -28.10 15.35 -0.80
CA GLY A 410 -29.55 15.36 -0.64
C GLY A 410 -29.98 14.66 0.64
N ASP A 411 -30.83 13.67 0.52
CA ASP A 411 -31.37 12.87 1.62
C ASP A 411 -30.64 11.54 1.83
N SER A 412 -29.62 11.26 1.03
CA SER A 412 -28.87 10.00 1.03
C SER A 412 -27.45 10.17 1.58
N GLY A 413 -26.92 9.16 2.26
CA GLY A 413 -25.56 9.23 2.80
C GLY A 413 -25.05 7.94 3.40
N PHE A 414 -23.78 8.01 3.81
CA PHE A 414 -23.07 6.94 4.53
C PHE A 414 -22.47 7.50 5.81
N ILE A 415 -22.62 6.78 6.91
CA ILE A 415 -22.02 7.09 8.21
C ILE A 415 -20.77 6.23 8.36
N PHE A 416 -19.64 6.85 8.69
CA PHE A 416 -18.36 6.19 8.94
C PHE A 416 -18.04 6.25 10.42
N ILE A 417 -17.76 5.10 11.03
CA ILE A 417 -17.47 4.96 12.46
C ILE A 417 -16.11 4.31 12.61
N ASN A 418 -15.26 4.91 13.46
CA ASN A 418 -13.95 4.38 13.85
C ASN A 418 -13.77 4.44 15.37
N ASN A 419 -14.00 3.35 16.08
CA ASN A 419 -13.71 3.23 17.53
C ASN A 419 -12.42 2.47 17.76
N TYR A 420 -11.40 2.76 16.94
CA TYR A 420 -10.07 2.17 16.95
C TYR A 420 -8.99 3.26 16.92
N GLU A 421 -7.92 3.06 17.62
CA GLU A 421 -6.66 3.82 17.53
C GLU A 421 -5.50 2.86 17.80
N ARG A 422 -4.46 2.90 16.97
CA ARG A 422 -3.29 2.02 17.09
C ARG A 422 -2.70 2.05 18.49
N LEU A 423 -2.45 0.87 19.07
CA LEU A 423 -1.81 0.67 20.37
C LEU A 423 -2.57 1.31 21.55
N GLN A 424 -3.84 1.72 21.36
CA GLN A 424 -4.69 2.24 22.42
C GLN A 424 -5.87 1.30 22.68
N HIS A 425 -6.30 1.25 23.94
CA HIS A 425 -7.49 0.52 24.36
C HIS A 425 -8.66 1.48 24.52
N LEU A 426 -9.49 1.56 23.47
CA LEU A 426 -10.70 2.35 23.53
C LEU A 426 -11.87 1.52 24.07
N SER A 427 -12.70 2.13 24.93
CA SER A 427 -13.88 1.48 25.48
C SER A 427 -15.07 1.53 24.52
N ALA A 428 -16.08 0.69 24.78
CA ALA A 428 -17.34 0.75 24.07
C ALA A 428 -18.10 2.07 24.36
N LYS A 429 -18.59 2.73 23.31
CA LYS A 429 -19.38 3.98 23.41
C LYS A 429 -20.85 3.64 23.55
N LYS A 430 -21.43 3.91 24.72
CA LYS A 430 -22.84 3.57 25.05
C LYS A 430 -23.81 4.70 24.69
N ASN A 431 -25.05 4.34 24.39
CA ASN A 431 -26.13 5.28 24.11
C ASN A 431 -25.87 6.25 22.94
N VAL A 432 -25.07 5.84 21.98
CA VAL A 432 -24.75 6.66 20.81
C VAL A 432 -26.03 6.87 19.98
N GLN A 433 -26.35 8.14 19.68
CA GLN A 433 -27.46 8.53 18.82
C GLN A 433 -26.91 9.17 17.57
N LEU A 434 -27.06 8.48 16.44
CA LEU A 434 -26.67 8.99 15.12
C LEU A 434 -27.90 9.49 14.39
N GLU A 435 -27.79 10.66 13.76
CA GLU A 435 -28.82 11.26 12.92
C GLU A 435 -28.15 11.91 11.71
N VAL A 436 -28.54 11.48 10.50
CA VAL A 436 -27.99 11.96 9.23
C VAL A 436 -29.10 12.06 8.21
N CYS A 437 -29.15 13.11 7.41
CA CYS A 437 -30.20 13.36 6.39
C CYS A 437 -31.62 13.25 6.97
N GLY A 438 -31.85 13.70 8.19
CA GLY A 438 -33.14 13.60 8.86
C GLY A 438 -33.57 12.18 9.28
N VAL A 439 -32.69 11.21 9.11
CA VAL A 439 -32.89 9.81 9.54
C VAL A 439 -32.17 9.55 10.84
N LYS A 440 -32.95 9.20 11.86
CA LYS A 440 -32.46 8.87 13.19
C LYS A 440 -32.32 7.35 13.35
N LEU A 441 -31.10 6.88 13.55
CA LEU A 441 -30.82 5.47 13.82
C LEU A 441 -31.27 5.11 15.27
N PRO A 442 -31.52 3.84 15.59
CA PRO A 442 -31.73 3.43 16.97
C PRO A 442 -30.49 3.78 17.83
N ARG A 443 -30.68 3.93 19.15
CA ARG A 443 -29.54 4.09 20.07
C ARG A 443 -28.68 2.85 20.05
N LEU A 444 -27.37 3.04 19.89
CA LEU A 444 -26.38 1.98 19.73
C LEU A 444 -25.38 1.98 20.90
N THR A 445 -24.84 0.83 21.16
CA THR A 445 -23.53 0.69 21.81
C THR A 445 -22.54 0.36 20.69
N ILE A 446 -21.55 1.23 20.48
CA ILE A 446 -20.48 1.01 19.51
C ILE A 446 -19.33 0.29 20.24
N PRO A 447 -19.05 -0.97 19.92
CA PRO A 447 -18.01 -1.74 20.59
C PRO A 447 -16.62 -1.13 20.48
N ALA A 448 -15.73 -1.51 21.40
CA ALA A 448 -14.30 -1.29 21.23
C ALA A 448 -13.81 -1.94 19.93
N GLY A 449 -12.96 -1.24 19.18
CA GLY A 449 -12.43 -1.73 17.91
C GLY A 449 -13.44 -1.72 16.73
N ALA A 450 -14.67 -1.24 16.92
CA ALA A 450 -15.65 -1.20 15.83
C ALA A 450 -15.26 -0.18 14.75
N MET A 451 -15.23 -0.65 13.52
CA MET A 451 -14.94 0.13 12.32
C MET A 451 -15.95 -0.26 11.23
N CYS A 452 -16.79 0.67 10.79
CA CYS A 452 -17.87 0.32 9.86
C CYS A 452 -18.44 1.49 9.09
N ILE A 453 -19.18 1.16 8.00
CA ILE A 453 -19.93 2.08 7.16
C ILE A 453 -21.41 1.71 7.24
N LEU A 454 -22.28 2.64 7.68
CA LEU A 454 -23.72 2.43 7.77
C LEU A 454 -24.45 3.24 6.71
N PRO A 455 -25.39 2.64 5.94
CA PRO A 455 -26.17 3.34 4.92
C PRO A 455 -27.32 4.14 5.50
N VAL A 456 -27.63 5.27 4.87
CA VAL A 456 -28.83 6.09 5.10
C VAL A 456 -29.46 6.44 3.74
N ASN A 457 -30.70 6.01 3.51
CA ASN A 457 -31.44 6.19 2.28
C ASN A 457 -30.67 5.73 1.02
N ILE A 458 -30.09 4.55 1.09
CA ILE A 458 -29.35 3.93 -0.01
C ILE A 458 -30.14 2.73 -0.55
N ASP A 459 -30.34 2.68 -1.86
CA ASP A 459 -31.14 1.66 -2.54
C ASP A 459 -32.54 1.53 -1.90
N SER A 460 -32.95 0.33 -1.48
CA SER A 460 -34.21 0.09 -0.77
C SER A 460 -34.12 0.29 0.75
N ILE A 461 -32.93 0.64 1.26
CA ILE A 461 -32.62 0.72 2.68
C ILE A 461 -32.75 2.16 3.16
N ARG A 462 -33.64 2.40 4.14
CA ARG A 462 -33.75 3.68 4.83
C ARG A 462 -32.57 3.89 5.80
N TYR A 463 -32.25 2.88 6.59
CA TYR A 463 -31.01 2.78 7.38
C TYR A 463 -30.74 1.32 7.74
N ALA A 464 -29.48 1.01 8.01
CA ALA A 464 -29.11 -0.27 8.59
C ALA A 464 -28.01 -0.10 9.65
N THR A 465 -27.99 -1.01 10.63
CA THR A 465 -26.90 -1.18 11.60
C THR A 465 -26.01 -2.37 11.21
N ALA A 466 -25.88 -2.61 9.91
CA ALA A 466 -25.02 -3.57 9.24
C ALA A 466 -24.28 -2.84 8.11
N GLN A 467 -23.07 -3.26 7.80
CA GLN A 467 -22.23 -2.62 6.79
C GLN A 467 -22.57 -3.12 5.39
N LEU A 468 -22.66 -2.22 4.42
CA LEU A 468 -22.73 -2.59 3.01
C LEU A 468 -21.35 -3.12 2.54
N ILE A 469 -21.35 -4.28 1.87
CA ILE A 469 -20.14 -4.91 1.35
C ILE A 469 -20.12 -4.90 -0.18
N ALA A 470 -21.19 -5.40 -0.82
CA ALA A 470 -21.23 -5.51 -2.28
C ALA A 470 -22.67 -5.50 -2.80
N LYS A 471 -22.80 -5.18 -4.11
CA LYS A 471 -24.06 -5.27 -4.86
C LYS A 471 -23.77 -5.95 -6.20
N ARG A 472 -24.14 -7.22 -6.33
CA ARG A 472 -23.90 -8.04 -7.53
C ARG A 472 -25.15 -8.82 -7.90
N ASP A 473 -25.43 -8.96 -9.19
CA ASP A 473 -26.56 -9.74 -9.74
C ASP A 473 -27.90 -9.40 -9.07
N GLY A 474 -28.11 -8.12 -8.77
CA GLY A 474 -29.30 -7.62 -8.10
C GLY A 474 -29.36 -7.93 -6.60
N LYS A 475 -28.42 -8.63 -6.01
CA LYS A 475 -28.31 -8.90 -4.57
C LYS A 475 -27.52 -7.80 -3.86
N ILE A 476 -27.91 -7.46 -2.64
CA ILE A 476 -27.19 -6.56 -1.74
C ILE A 476 -26.65 -7.39 -0.57
N TYR A 477 -25.34 -7.37 -0.41
CA TYR A 477 -24.62 -8.08 0.64
C TYR A 477 -24.23 -7.12 1.76
N MET A 478 -24.60 -7.49 2.99
CA MET A 478 -24.31 -6.71 4.19
C MET A 478 -23.58 -7.56 5.23
N GLU A 479 -22.60 -7.00 5.89
CA GLU A 479 -21.90 -7.63 7.01
C GLU A 479 -22.60 -7.32 8.33
N GLN A 480 -22.84 -8.35 9.15
CA GLN A 480 -23.23 -8.19 10.53
C GLN A 480 -22.03 -7.68 11.35
N ILE A 481 -22.17 -6.50 11.97
CA ILE A 481 -21.10 -5.93 12.79
C ILE A 481 -21.13 -6.59 14.18
N ALA A 482 -19.99 -7.12 14.59
CA ALA A 482 -19.86 -7.76 15.89
C ALA A 482 -20.24 -6.79 17.05
N GLY A 483 -21.07 -7.26 17.96
CA GLY A 483 -21.50 -6.47 19.12
C GLY A 483 -22.57 -5.39 18.85
N ILE A 484 -22.99 -5.19 17.60
CA ILE A 484 -24.08 -4.29 17.23
C ILE A 484 -25.32 -5.11 16.83
N PRO A 485 -26.49 -4.94 17.47
CA PRO A 485 -27.71 -5.60 17.03
C PRO A 485 -28.09 -5.19 15.61
N THR A 486 -28.22 -6.16 14.71
CA THR A 486 -28.56 -5.90 13.32
C THR A 486 -30.03 -5.49 13.18
N VAL A 487 -30.24 -4.28 12.66
CA VAL A 487 -31.54 -3.72 12.31
C VAL A 487 -31.45 -3.20 10.87
N ILE A 488 -32.43 -3.54 10.04
CA ILE A 488 -32.56 -3.01 8.69
C ILE A 488 -33.96 -2.39 8.55
N ALA A 489 -34.03 -1.09 8.38
CA ALA A 489 -35.26 -0.36 8.06
C ALA A 489 -35.30 -0.11 6.55
N LEU A 490 -36.42 -0.44 5.93
CA LEU A 490 -36.64 -0.29 4.49
C LEU A 490 -37.41 1.00 4.14
N GLN A 491 -37.24 1.48 2.92
CA GLN A 491 -37.96 2.66 2.41
C GLN A 491 -39.50 2.49 2.43
N ASN A 492 -39.99 1.25 2.34
CA ASN A 492 -41.44 0.94 2.44
C ASN A 492 -41.98 0.92 3.89
N GLY A 493 -41.19 1.33 4.87
CA GLY A 493 -41.56 1.40 6.28
C GLY A 493 -41.37 0.11 7.08
N LYS A 494 -41.01 -1.03 6.44
CA LYS A 494 -40.76 -2.27 7.14
C LYS A 494 -39.44 -2.20 7.91
N VAL A 495 -39.43 -2.68 9.18
CA VAL A 495 -38.24 -2.73 10.03
C VAL A 495 -37.97 -4.18 10.44
N LEU A 496 -36.82 -4.68 10.10
CA LEU A 496 -36.34 -6.02 10.38
C LEU A 496 -35.40 -5.96 11.58
N ARG A 497 -35.58 -6.86 12.56
CA ARG A 497 -34.81 -6.91 13.81
C ARG A 497 -34.43 -8.33 14.17
N GLY A 498 -33.43 -8.48 15.05
CA GLY A 498 -33.01 -9.78 15.53
C GLY A 498 -32.36 -10.66 14.46
N LEU A 499 -31.85 -10.03 13.43
CA LEU A 499 -31.21 -10.69 12.30
C LEU A 499 -29.85 -11.24 12.72
N LYS A 500 -29.52 -12.44 12.23
CA LYS A 500 -28.21 -13.10 12.44
C LYS A 500 -27.78 -13.79 11.17
N ALA A 501 -26.52 -13.64 10.80
CA ALA A 501 -25.90 -14.44 9.75
C ALA A 501 -25.83 -15.91 10.18
N LYS A 502 -26.21 -16.83 9.29
CA LYS A 502 -26.30 -18.28 9.53
C LYS A 502 -25.53 -19.11 8.50
N GLY A 503 -24.61 -18.53 7.81
CA GLY A 503 -23.83 -19.14 6.74
C GLY A 503 -23.39 -18.09 5.74
N ALA A 504 -22.74 -18.53 4.68
CA ALA A 504 -22.08 -17.68 3.69
C ALA A 504 -23.01 -16.64 3.04
N GLU A 505 -24.28 -16.93 2.85
CA GLU A 505 -25.29 -15.98 2.34
C GLU A 505 -26.61 -16.22 3.07
N THR A 506 -26.91 -15.43 4.09
CA THR A 506 -28.18 -15.52 4.81
C THR A 506 -29.21 -14.57 4.19
N PRO A 507 -30.25 -15.03 3.47
CA PRO A 507 -31.29 -14.17 2.94
C PRO A 507 -32.10 -13.54 4.08
N VAL A 508 -32.33 -12.24 4.01
CA VAL A 508 -33.03 -11.47 5.05
C VAL A 508 -34.38 -10.97 4.56
N TYR A 509 -34.39 -10.29 3.42
CA TYR A 509 -35.62 -9.76 2.82
C TYR A 509 -35.39 -9.38 1.36
N GLY A 510 -36.23 -9.86 0.46
CA GLY A 510 -36.09 -9.59 -0.97
C GLY A 510 -34.70 -10.03 -1.47
N ASN A 511 -33.95 -9.04 -1.93
CA ASN A 511 -32.59 -9.24 -2.45
C ASN A 511 -31.48 -8.90 -1.43
N ILE A 512 -31.80 -8.73 -0.17
CA ILE A 512 -30.82 -8.40 0.89
C ILE A 512 -30.34 -9.67 1.58
N TYR A 513 -29.01 -9.81 1.66
CA TYR A 513 -28.30 -10.93 2.28
C TYR A 513 -27.40 -10.45 3.39
N LEU A 514 -27.33 -11.22 4.48
CA LEU A 514 -26.48 -10.93 5.63
C LEU A 514 -25.32 -11.92 5.70
N LEU A 515 -24.14 -11.43 5.95
CA LEU A 515 -22.88 -12.15 6.04
C LEU A 515 -22.29 -12.05 7.45
N SER A 516 -21.55 -13.07 7.88
CA SER A 516 -20.57 -12.93 8.97
C SER A 516 -19.37 -12.09 8.50
N SER A 517 -18.50 -11.64 9.42
CA SER A 517 -17.28 -10.92 9.03
C SER A 517 -16.37 -11.80 8.16
N GLN A 518 -16.19 -13.05 8.53
CA GLN A 518 -15.39 -14.00 7.75
C GLN A 518 -15.95 -14.22 6.34
N ASP A 519 -17.28 -14.39 6.19
CA ASP A 519 -17.90 -14.57 4.87
C ASP A 519 -17.79 -13.29 4.03
N ALA A 520 -17.85 -12.10 4.66
CA ALA A 520 -17.69 -10.82 3.97
C ALA A 520 -16.25 -10.61 3.44
N GLU A 521 -15.24 -11.01 4.21
CA GLU A 521 -13.84 -10.98 3.83
C GLU A 521 -13.55 -11.88 2.62
N HIS A 522 -14.21 -13.01 2.51
CA HIS A 522 -14.01 -13.99 1.44
C HIS A 522 -15.07 -13.94 0.33
N LEU A 523 -16.02 -13.00 0.40
CA LEU A 523 -17.10 -12.87 -0.58
C LEU A 523 -16.56 -12.78 -2.03
N PHE A 524 -17.03 -13.64 -2.93
CA PHE A 524 -16.60 -13.75 -4.34
C PHE A 524 -15.12 -14.15 -4.56
N LEU A 525 -14.40 -14.61 -3.55
CA LEU A 525 -13.14 -15.28 -3.80
C LEU A 525 -13.44 -16.71 -4.31
N ALA A 526 -12.89 -17.06 -5.45
CA ALA A 526 -12.83 -18.45 -5.86
C ALA A 526 -11.98 -19.20 -4.82
N ALA A 527 -12.43 -20.39 -4.39
CA ALA A 527 -11.91 -21.25 -3.32
C ALA A 527 -10.66 -20.72 -2.57
N SER A 528 -10.65 -20.90 -1.26
CA SER A 528 -9.49 -20.56 -0.39
C SER A 528 -8.18 -20.79 -1.15
N PRO A 529 -7.28 -19.79 -1.24
CA PRO A 529 -5.98 -20.02 -1.85
C PRO A 529 -5.32 -21.21 -1.16
N ASN A 530 -5.15 -22.26 -1.89
CA ASN A 530 -4.48 -23.53 -1.64
C ASN A 530 -4.19 -23.92 -0.17
N GLU A 531 -4.99 -24.84 0.37
CA GLU A 531 -4.49 -25.74 1.40
C GLU A 531 -3.32 -26.54 0.81
N VAL A 532 -2.15 -26.49 1.45
CA VAL A 532 -1.00 -27.30 1.07
C VAL A 532 -1.31 -28.77 1.32
N ASN A 533 -1.58 -29.50 0.26
CA ASN A 533 -1.91 -30.93 0.34
C ASN A 533 -0.68 -31.82 0.65
N ASN A 534 0.54 -31.28 0.56
CA ASN A 534 1.77 -32.03 0.77
C ASN A 534 2.73 -31.19 1.64
N VAL A 535 2.71 -31.41 2.94
CA VAL A 535 3.61 -30.73 3.89
C VAL A 535 5.00 -31.40 3.80
N LEU A 536 5.97 -30.67 3.25
CA LEU A 536 7.35 -31.13 3.19
C LEU A 536 7.97 -31.18 4.60
N ALA A 537 8.72 -32.23 4.86
CA ALA A 537 9.43 -32.38 6.12
C ALA A 537 10.66 -31.48 6.14
N VAL A 538 10.85 -30.77 7.22
CA VAL A 538 11.99 -29.87 7.44
C VAL A 538 12.82 -30.34 8.63
N THR A 539 14.13 -30.38 8.47
CA THR A 539 15.07 -30.66 9.54
C THR A 539 15.98 -29.47 9.78
N VAL A 540 16.12 -29.08 11.04
CA VAL A 540 16.96 -27.94 11.44
C VAL A 540 18.08 -28.42 12.36
N LYS A 541 19.31 -28.00 12.07
CA LYS A 541 20.47 -28.31 12.90
C LYS A 541 21.32 -27.08 13.12
N LYS A 542 21.58 -26.72 14.37
CA LYS A 542 22.56 -25.69 14.69
C LYS A 542 23.98 -26.22 14.39
N ILE A 543 24.71 -25.49 13.57
CA ILE A 543 26.08 -25.89 13.11
C ILE A 543 27.15 -25.12 13.87
N LYS A 544 26.84 -23.84 14.22
CA LYS A 544 27.82 -22.96 14.88
C LYS A 544 27.06 -22.05 15.86
N ASP A 545 27.61 -21.87 17.04
CA ASP A 545 27.14 -20.85 18.00
C ASP A 545 27.62 -19.48 17.59
N ALA A 546 26.89 -18.44 18.05
CA ALA A 546 27.28 -17.06 17.83
C ALA A 546 28.67 -16.78 18.49
N GLY A 547 29.46 -16.01 17.78
CA GLY A 547 30.78 -15.53 18.25
C GLY A 547 30.65 -14.26 19.10
N PRO A 548 31.74 -13.48 19.23
CA PRO A 548 31.68 -12.18 19.93
C PRO A 548 30.64 -11.24 19.35
N LEU A 549 29.98 -10.51 20.24
CA LEU A 549 28.98 -9.50 19.83
C LEU A 549 29.67 -8.31 19.17
N ARG A 550 29.04 -7.77 18.12
CA ARG A 550 29.51 -6.55 17.47
C ARG A 550 29.30 -5.32 18.36
N THR A 551 30.02 -4.26 18.10
CA THR A 551 29.73 -2.92 18.65
C THR A 551 28.68 -2.26 17.76
N ILE A 552 27.53 -1.87 18.33
CA ILE A 552 26.51 -1.13 17.59
C ILE A 552 26.91 0.35 17.56
N THR A 553 27.10 0.89 16.36
CA THR A 553 27.45 2.28 16.12
C THR A 553 26.19 3.10 15.82
N ILE A 554 26.25 4.38 16.12
CA ILE A 554 25.22 5.36 15.71
C ILE A 554 25.72 6.08 14.46
N GLY A 555 24.99 5.93 13.37
CA GLY A 555 25.36 6.44 12.08
C GLY A 555 25.12 7.93 11.89
N VAL A 556 25.33 8.39 10.68
CA VAL A 556 25.26 9.81 10.28
C VAL A 556 23.90 10.43 10.54
N ASN A 557 22.85 9.63 10.53
CA ASN A 557 21.47 10.06 10.77
C ASN A 557 21.01 9.88 12.23
N LYS A 558 21.94 9.70 13.15
CA LYS A 558 21.68 9.50 14.59
C LYS A 558 20.81 8.28 14.89
N ALA A 559 20.80 7.29 14.01
CA ALA A 559 20.14 6.00 14.17
C ALA A 559 21.20 4.89 14.26
N ALA A 560 20.87 3.78 14.94
CA ALA A 560 21.74 2.61 14.97
C ALA A 560 22.00 2.11 13.55
N GLU A 561 23.28 1.84 13.22
CA GLU A 561 23.70 1.28 11.93
C GLU A 561 23.46 -0.23 11.89
N GLU A 562 23.01 -0.72 10.73
CA GLU A 562 22.88 -2.15 10.47
C GLU A 562 24.22 -2.88 10.56
N PRO A 563 24.21 -4.22 10.75
CA PRO A 563 25.41 -5.04 10.68
C PRO A 563 26.04 -4.98 9.29
N SER A 564 27.39 -4.96 9.28
CA SER A 564 28.15 -5.18 8.04
C SER A 564 28.15 -6.67 7.66
N ASP A 565 28.63 -6.97 6.45
CA ASP A 565 28.76 -8.38 6.01
C ASP A 565 29.75 -9.16 6.88
N GLU A 566 30.82 -8.51 7.37
CA GLU A 566 31.79 -9.10 8.27
C GLU A 566 31.24 -9.46 9.65
N ASP A 567 30.23 -8.72 10.13
CA ASP A 567 29.57 -9.04 11.41
C ASP A 567 28.93 -10.43 11.38
N PHE A 568 28.46 -10.89 10.20
CA PHE A 568 27.87 -12.21 10.02
C PHE A 568 28.86 -13.38 10.12
N ASP A 569 30.18 -13.11 10.12
CA ASP A 569 31.18 -14.12 10.46
C ASP A 569 31.01 -14.59 11.92
N ASN A 570 30.43 -13.77 12.78
CA ASN A 570 30.13 -14.07 14.18
C ASN A 570 28.68 -14.51 14.42
N ALA A 571 27.86 -14.66 13.38
CA ALA A 571 26.51 -15.14 13.53
C ALA A 571 26.43 -16.61 13.98
N ALA A 572 25.37 -16.96 14.69
CA ALA A 572 24.99 -18.36 14.82
C ALA A 572 24.56 -18.91 13.46
N VAL A 573 24.92 -20.17 13.18
CA VAL A 573 24.63 -20.80 11.89
C VAL A 573 23.76 -22.02 12.09
N TYR A 574 22.64 -22.05 11.37
CA TYR A 574 21.73 -23.17 11.31
C TYR A 574 21.66 -23.71 9.89
N ARG A 575 21.67 -25.03 9.76
CA ARG A 575 21.38 -25.72 8.52
C ARG A 575 19.91 -26.13 8.52
N ILE A 576 19.22 -25.85 7.42
CA ILE A 576 17.82 -26.21 7.18
C ILE A 576 17.80 -27.15 5.97
N ASP A 577 17.43 -28.40 6.17
CA ASP A 577 17.28 -29.40 5.10
C ASP A 577 15.78 -29.63 4.86
N ILE A 578 15.36 -29.52 3.60
CA ILE A 578 13.97 -29.70 3.15
C ILE A 578 13.89 -31.01 2.38
N ALA A 579 13.07 -31.95 2.85
CA ALA A 579 12.89 -33.26 2.23
C ALA A 579 11.73 -33.25 1.25
N GLY A 580 11.97 -33.67 0.02
CA GLY A 580 10.99 -33.78 -1.08
C GLY A 580 11.25 -32.78 -2.20
N ASP A 581 10.53 -32.97 -3.30
CA ASP A 581 10.55 -32.06 -4.44
C ASP A 581 9.46 -31.02 -4.25
N PHE A 582 9.82 -29.75 -4.31
CA PHE A 582 8.88 -28.63 -4.40
C PHE A 582 8.84 -28.15 -5.85
N THR A 583 7.63 -28.01 -6.39
CA THR A 583 7.44 -27.53 -7.75
C THR A 583 7.13 -26.03 -7.74
N GLN A 584 7.50 -25.32 -8.80
CA GLN A 584 7.17 -23.91 -8.97
C GLN A 584 5.66 -23.64 -8.98
N GLN A 585 4.83 -24.65 -9.14
CA GLN A 585 3.35 -24.54 -9.18
C GLN A 585 2.70 -24.56 -7.80
N GLU A 586 3.37 -25.10 -6.79
CA GLU A 586 2.88 -25.13 -5.42
C GLU A 586 3.45 -23.91 -4.68
N GLN A 587 2.70 -22.83 -4.54
CA GLN A 587 3.13 -21.63 -3.82
C GLN A 587 3.31 -21.92 -2.32
N GLN A 588 4.38 -22.65 -1.99
CA GLN A 588 4.75 -23.06 -0.64
C GLN A 588 5.81 -22.12 -0.07
N LEU A 589 5.66 -21.76 1.20
CA LEU A 589 6.58 -20.91 1.93
C LEU A 589 7.35 -21.72 2.96
N LEU A 590 8.64 -21.47 3.06
CA LEU A 590 9.42 -21.80 4.26
C LEU A 590 9.13 -20.73 5.31
N ARG A 591 8.50 -21.12 6.42
CA ARG A 591 8.25 -20.25 7.55
C ARG A 591 9.23 -20.57 8.67
N ILE A 592 9.98 -19.56 9.09
CA ILE A 592 11.01 -19.63 10.14
C ILE A 592 10.55 -18.77 11.32
N ASP A 593 10.13 -19.39 12.40
CA ASP A 593 9.88 -18.73 13.67
C ASP A 593 11.20 -18.68 14.44
N TYR A 594 11.73 -17.50 14.71
CA TYR A 594 13.02 -17.31 15.37
C TYR A 594 13.01 -16.13 16.33
N ARG A 595 14.05 -15.99 17.14
CA ARG A 595 14.40 -14.78 17.89
C ARG A 595 15.83 -14.40 17.56
N GLY A 596 16.10 -13.12 17.44
CA GLY A 596 17.43 -12.62 17.11
C GLY A 596 17.38 -11.14 16.76
N ASP A 597 18.50 -10.61 16.32
CA ASP A 597 18.60 -9.24 15.80
C ASP A 597 18.29 -9.23 14.29
N VAL A 598 19.20 -9.76 13.50
CA VAL A 598 19.08 -9.88 12.05
C VAL A 598 19.33 -11.31 11.62
N ALA A 599 18.49 -11.82 10.74
CA ALA A 599 18.65 -13.11 10.10
C ALA A 599 18.97 -12.95 8.62
N ARG A 600 19.86 -13.79 8.08
CA ARG A 600 20.16 -13.90 6.65
C ARG A 600 20.04 -15.35 6.20
N LEU A 601 19.36 -15.57 5.09
CA LEU A 601 19.14 -16.89 4.48
C LEU A 601 20.01 -17.03 3.23
N TYR A 602 20.73 -18.14 3.16
CA TYR A 602 21.65 -18.43 2.05
C TYR A 602 21.29 -19.76 1.38
N ALA A 603 21.39 -19.76 0.05
CA ALA A 603 21.36 -20.96 -0.79
C ALA A 603 22.66 -21.04 -1.59
N ASP A 604 23.35 -22.19 -1.52
CA ASP A 604 24.62 -22.41 -2.22
C ASP A 604 25.65 -21.28 -1.99
N GLY A 605 25.68 -20.72 -0.77
CA GLY A 605 26.58 -19.64 -0.36
C GLY A 605 26.17 -18.23 -0.80
N ASN A 606 25.08 -18.08 -1.56
CA ASN A 606 24.55 -16.78 -1.99
C ASN A 606 23.46 -16.32 -1.03
N LEU A 607 23.49 -15.04 -0.65
CA LEU A 607 22.41 -14.41 0.12
C LEU A 607 21.15 -14.34 -0.72
N ILE A 608 20.10 -15.07 -0.32
CA ILE A 608 18.82 -15.09 -1.03
C ILE A 608 17.78 -14.19 -0.39
N ASP A 609 17.83 -14.01 0.96
CA ASP A 609 16.93 -13.13 1.68
C ASP A 609 17.49 -12.75 3.06
N ASP A 610 16.92 -11.68 3.67
CA ASP A 610 17.28 -11.20 5.00
C ASP A 610 16.05 -10.68 5.76
N ASN A 611 16.17 -10.58 7.08
CA ASN A 611 15.05 -10.13 7.93
C ASN A 611 15.59 -9.39 9.15
N PHE A 612 15.04 -8.21 9.41
CA PHE A 612 15.18 -7.49 10.68
C PHE A 612 14.04 -7.91 11.60
N TYR A 613 14.36 -8.65 12.65
CA TYR A 613 13.37 -9.26 13.53
C TYR A 613 12.44 -8.23 14.19
N ASN A 614 11.14 -8.41 14.02
CA ASN A 614 10.10 -7.58 14.63
C ASN A 614 8.97 -8.40 15.29
N GLY A 615 9.21 -9.69 15.56
CA GLY A 615 8.21 -10.60 16.12
C GLY A 615 7.40 -11.37 15.07
N ARG A 616 7.55 -11.04 13.77
CA ARG A 616 6.96 -11.82 12.68
C ARG A 616 7.85 -12.97 12.28
N PRO A 617 7.28 -14.08 11.78
CA PRO A 617 8.07 -15.11 11.12
C PRO A 617 8.88 -14.55 9.95
N PHE A 618 10.08 -15.08 9.73
CA PHE A 618 10.79 -14.92 8.48
C PHE A 618 10.25 -15.94 7.49
N VAL A 619 9.77 -15.51 6.33
CA VAL A 619 9.22 -16.39 5.30
C VAL A 619 10.01 -16.30 4.01
N TYR A 620 10.10 -17.42 3.27
CA TYR A 620 10.74 -17.48 1.97
C TYR A 620 9.94 -18.34 0.99
N GLY A 621 9.74 -17.87 -0.25
CA GLY A 621 9.04 -18.59 -1.30
C GLY A 621 9.88 -19.72 -1.89
N LEU A 622 9.54 -20.98 -1.63
CA LEU A 622 10.31 -22.14 -2.06
C LEU A 622 10.46 -22.24 -3.59
N TRP A 623 9.49 -21.72 -4.34
CA TRP A 623 9.54 -21.70 -5.82
C TRP A 623 10.60 -20.76 -6.40
N ARG A 624 11.20 -19.89 -5.56
CA ARG A 624 12.31 -18.99 -5.95
C ARG A 624 13.67 -19.59 -5.65
N LEU A 625 13.73 -20.77 -5.02
CA LEU A 625 15.00 -21.45 -4.76
C LEU A 625 15.66 -21.90 -6.08
N PRO A 626 17.02 -21.91 -6.14
CA PRO A 626 17.74 -22.50 -7.24
C PRO A 626 17.34 -23.97 -7.45
N ALA A 627 17.26 -24.41 -8.70
CA ALA A 627 16.89 -25.78 -9.03
C ALA A 627 17.81 -26.80 -8.35
N GLY A 628 17.21 -27.76 -7.62
CA GLY A 628 17.93 -28.79 -6.87
C GLY A 628 18.50 -28.36 -5.52
N CYS A 629 18.28 -27.12 -5.10
CA CYS A 629 18.66 -26.67 -3.77
C CYS A 629 17.65 -27.22 -2.75
N SER A 630 18.12 -28.03 -1.80
CA SER A 630 17.31 -28.60 -0.71
C SER A 630 17.91 -28.37 0.67
N SER A 631 19.04 -27.66 0.74
CA SER A 631 19.74 -27.34 1.99
C SER A 631 20.07 -25.86 2.02
N LEU A 632 19.62 -25.17 3.06
CA LEU A 632 19.80 -23.75 3.28
C LEU A 632 20.66 -23.49 4.51
N GLU A 633 21.36 -22.35 4.51
CA GLU A 633 22.07 -21.86 5.67
C GLU A 633 21.38 -20.60 6.19
N LEU A 634 20.96 -20.65 7.46
CA LEU A 634 20.38 -19.50 8.16
C LEU A 634 21.43 -18.97 9.15
N ARG A 635 21.80 -17.70 9.00
CA ARG A 635 22.69 -16.99 9.93
C ARG A 635 21.89 -16.02 10.76
N ILE A 636 22.04 -16.07 12.08
CA ILE A 636 21.31 -15.18 13.00
C ILE A 636 22.32 -14.44 13.88
N LEU A 637 22.27 -13.11 13.84
CA LEU A 637 22.93 -12.27 14.82
C LEU A 637 22.10 -12.19 16.10
N PRO A 638 22.69 -12.36 17.28
CA PRO A 638 21.95 -12.34 18.54
C PRO A 638 21.54 -10.92 18.92
N VAL A 639 20.39 -10.81 19.60
CA VAL A 639 20.01 -9.59 20.30
C VAL A 639 20.98 -9.36 21.45
N GLN A 640 21.44 -8.12 21.60
CA GLN A 640 22.30 -7.67 22.66
C GLN A 640 21.51 -6.96 23.74
N LYS A 641 22.09 -6.83 24.93
CA LYS A 641 21.50 -6.02 25.98
C LYS A 641 21.53 -4.52 25.61
N ASP A 642 20.46 -3.80 25.94
CA ASP A 642 20.37 -2.35 25.83
C ASP A 642 20.65 -1.80 24.39
N MET A 643 20.18 -2.51 23.37
CA MET A 643 20.31 -2.06 21.98
C MET A 643 19.51 -0.75 21.77
N PRO A 644 20.10 0.25 21.08
CA PRO A 644 19.41 1.51 20.74
C PRO A 644 18.43 1.32 19.56
N ILE A 645 17.51 0.35 19.68
CA ILE A 645 16.57 -0.10 18.66
C ILE A 645 15.18 -0.19 19.26
N TYR A 646 14.18 0.28 18.52
CA TYR A 646 12.79 0.00 18.85
C TYR A 646 12.40 -1.39 18.34
N PHE A 647 12.05 -2.25 19.28
CA PHE A 647 11.35 -3.51 19.02
C PHE A 647 9.89 -3.38 19.46
N PRO A 648 8.92 -3.86 18.67
CA PRO A 648 7.52 -3.88 19.11
C PRO A 648 7.33 -4.90 20.24
N ARG A 649 6.25 -4.76 21.01
CA ARG A 649 5.94 -5.69 22.12
C ARG A 649 5.76 -7.14 21.65
N GLU A 650 5.32 -7.34 20.43
CA GLU A 650 5.10 -8.63 19.78
C GLU A 650 6.40 -9.41 19.57
N ALA A 651 7.51 -8.71 19.47
CA ALA A 651 8.82 -9.34 19.28
C ALA A 651 9.24 -10.19 20.49
N ASN A 652 8.74 -9.87 21.70
CA ASN A 652 9.12 -10.58 22.94
C ASN A 652 10.63 -10.82 23.00
N VAL A 653 11.41 -9.72 22.93
CA VAL A 653 12.86 -9.73 22.71
C VAL A 653 13.58 -10.25 23.94
N GLU A 654 14.38 -11.29 23.75
CA GLU A 654 15.33 -11.83 24.73
C GLU A 654 16.75 -11.72 24.20
N VAL A 655 17.73 -11.54 25.10
CA VAL A 655 19.16 -11.51 24.71
C VAL A 655 19.58 -12.87 24.15
N GLY A 656 20.29 -12.85 23.02
CA GLY A 656 20.73 -14.07 22.34
C GLY A 656 20.01 -14.31 21.01
N GLU A 657 20.01 -15.53 20.55
CA GLU A 657 19.34 -16.00 19.35
C GLU A 657 18.80 -17.42 19.50
N GLU A 658 17.70 -17.73 18.86
CA GLU A 658 17.08 -19.06 18.87
C GLU A 658 16.23 -19.28 17.63
N VAL A 659 16.31 -20.45 17.01
CA VAL A 659 15.30 -20.93 16.06
C VAL A 659 14.23 -21.71 16.82
N LEU A 660 12.99 -21.21 16.83
CA LEU A 660 11.87 -21.78 17.55
C LEU A 660 11.21 -22.92 16.76
N SER A 661 10.94 -22.66 15.49
CA SER A 661 10.39 -23.67 14.56
C SER A 661 10.68 -23.31 13.12
N VAL A 662 10.76 -24.34 12.26
CA VAL A 662 10.82 -24.17 10.81
C VAL A 662 9.85 -25.17 10.19
N LYS A 663 8.98 -24.67 9.30
CA LYS A 663 7.98 -25.52 8.62
C LYS A 663 7.64 -24.99 7.24
N VAL A 664 7.09 -25.85 6.40
CA VAL A 664 6.51 -25.45 5.10
C VAL A 664 5.03 -25.18 5.28
N VAL A 665 4.55 -24.07 4.76
CA VAL A 665 3.14 -23.61 4.89
C VAL A 665 2.64 -23.06 3.55
N GLY A 666 1.32 -22.92 3.41
CA GLY A 666 0.71 -22.24 2.29
C GLY A 666 0.81 -20.71 2.37
N ILE A 667 0.56 -20.02 1.27
CA ILE A 667 0.65 -18.54 1.18
C ILE A 667 -0.37 -17.80 2.06
N THR A 668 -1.41 -18.45 2.55
CA THR A 668 -2.39 -17.91 3.51
C THR A 668 -2.04 -18.20 4.96
N GLU A 669 -1.03 -19.02 5.21
CA GLU A 669 -0.65 -19.50 6.55
C GLU A 669 0.70 -18.94 7.00
N ALA A 670 1.21 -17.95 6.27
CA ALA A 670 2.51 -17.33 6.54
C ALA A 670 2.56 -16.67 7.93
N TYR A 671 1.46 -16.10 8.38
CA TYR A 671 1.38 -15.25 9.59
C TYR A 671 0.29 -15.67 10.57
#